data_5e02d8ca0c5bc992fc31f2a30743ce4e
#
_entry.id   5e02d8ca0c5bc992fc31f2a30743ce4e
#
_cell.length_a   1.000
_cell.length_b   1.000
_cell.length_c   1.000
_cell.angle_alpha   90.00
_cell.angle_beta   90.00
_cell.angle_gamma   90.00
#
_symmetry.space_group_name_H-M   'P 1'
#
loop_
_entity.id
_entity.type
_entity.pdbx_description
1 polymer ?
#
loop_
_entity_poly.entity_id
_entity_poly.type
_entity_poly.pdbx_seq_one_letter_code
_entity_poly.pdbx_strand_id
1 'polypeptide(L)'
;MAYTTLLRCTLVAAALSAGKAFASPTTAAPQAKTTTSVDQAYRESLTYFFDRPATSMMEALPLGNGRLGMLSDGGVQHQRITLNESSMWSGSVDSTAWNAEAYKQLPAIRKLLLAGRAKEAEDLIYRTFVCGGVGSGRGQGANTPYGSYQVGGFLHLNWDKAPELSGYYRGLSLSEGVSKESLVVDGQAYRTKRLYSVLGREVQVVHLTNHSEEARRDTLRLSLSRPENGHPAAEAGFLTLSGQLPEGKGGRGMSYAIVVRPVLPQGGTLITRGDELLVVNAPTVELYIAHNTNYYDKRLPVMARSIEQTLQAKAVGEANLFAEHVQRFTAQMDRVQARFLGSDPARSSLPIQRRLIAYYEHPERDPALAALYMQLGRYLLLSSTRPGALPPNLQGIWTETIQAPWNGDYHLNINLQMNYWPAEKGALPETVGALTDWVESIVPSGERTARTFYRAKGWVTHVLGNVWQFTAPGEHPSWGATNTSAAWLCEHLYNHYRYSQDRAYLQRIYPVMQGAARFFLTTLVKDPKSGYLVNVPTTSPENSYYTPQGKAVAVAAGSTMDNQILRELFSTTREAAMALGRDRTFVDSLSTALRQLKPTTLGPDGRIMEWMEDYKEVEPHHRHVSHLYGLFPGSEITPHGTPELAEGAKKTLIARGSSSTSWSMGWKVNFHARLGDAEGAYEVLNMLLRPVDAIDPKTNKPYGSGTEPNLFSSHPPFQIDGNFGGSSGIMEMLLSSETGCIIPLPALPKAWKAGSIQGLRVIGNATCSLSWSAGELDRLVLEAHHAYRHTLLLPGEGRGYVLRLNGRPLDTKTLLHQGRLHLPQMQAGDRLEVVKKA
;
A
#
# COMPACT_ATOMS: atom_id res chain seq x y z
N MET A 1 8.04 50.09 -27.38
CA MET A 1 6.75 50.68 -27.11
C MET A 1 6.07 49.80 -26.07
N ALA A 2 5.86 50.40 -24.91
CA ALA A 2 5.41 49.75 -23.72
C ALA A 2 3.91 49.43 -23.76
N TYR A 3 3.50 48.27 -23.24
CA TYR A 3 2.16 48.05 -22.77
C TYR A 3 2.20 47.63 -21.30
N THR A 4 2.00 48.62 -20.45
CA THR A 4 1.71 48.48 -19.03
C THR A 4 0.22 48.31 -18.89
N THR A 5 -0.26 47.17 -18.39
CA THR A 5 -1.66 46.98 -18.02
C THR A 5 -1.75 46.77 -16.53
N LEU A 6 -2.16 47.80 -15.81
CA LEU A 6 -2.56 47.75 -14.38
C LEU A 6 -3.82 46.87 -14.26
N LEU A 7 -3.77 45.84 -13.46
CA LEU A 7 -4.94 45.15 -12.94
C LEU A 7 -5.36 45.79 -11.60
N ARG A 8 -6.42 46.60 -11.63
CA ARG A 8 -7.13 47.08 -10.45
C ARG A 8 -8.00 45.94 -9.92
N CYS A 9 -7.72 45.46 -8.69
CA CYS A 9 -8.62 44.61 -7.93
C CYS A 9 -9.88 45.39 -7.53
N THR A 10 -10.98 45.08 -8.16
CA THR A 10 -12.32 45.54 -7.73
C THR A 10 -12.94 44.39 -6.89
N LEU A 11 -13.14 44.65 -5.60
CA LEU A 11 -13.97 43.80 -4.74
C LEU A 11 -15.42 43.86 -5.24
N VAL A 12 -15.92 42.71 -5.71
CA VAL A 12 -17.36 42.53 -5.91
C VAL A 12 -17.83 41.57 -4.83
N ALA A 13 -18.55 42.12 -3.84
CA ALA A 13 -19.40 41.34 -2.96
C ALA A 13 -20.61 40.86 -3.75
N ALA A 14 -20.71 39.61 -4.05
CA ALA A 14 -21.90 38.99 -4.64
C ALA A 14 -22.54 38.00 -3.65
N ALA A 15 -23.82 38.20 -3.51
CA ALA A 15 -24.73 37.56 -2.60
C ALA A 15 -24.73 36.02 -2.66
N LEU A 16 -24.87 35.42 -1.48
CA LEU A 16 -25.23 34.04 -1.25
C LEU A 16 -26.53 33.65 -1.95
N SER A 17 -26.46 32.79 -2.95
CA SER A 17 -27.58 31.96 -3.39
C SER A 17 -27.29 30.52 -3.06
N ALA A 18 -28.22 29.92 -2.30
CA ALA A 18 -28.14 28.57 -1.77
C ALA A 18 -28.03 27.52 -2.87
N GLY A 19 -26.85 26.97 -3.05
CA GLY A 19 -26.61 25.71 -3.75
C GLY A 19 -26.66 24.56 -2.76
N LYS A 20 -27.62 23.65 -2.91
CA LYS A 20 -27.75 22.43 -2.10
C LYS A 20 -26.45 21.64 -2.16
N ALA A 21 -25.68 21.71 -1.10
CA ALA A 21 -24.60 20.74 -0.86
C ALA A 21 -25.27 19.37 -0.59
N PHE A 22 -24.93 18.37 -1.37
CA PHE A 22 -25.17 16.99 -1.02
C PHE A 22 -24.32 16.69 0.22
N ALA A 23 -24.94 16.79 1.38
CA ALA A 23 -24.38 16.27 2.62
C ALA A 23 -24.41 14.75 2.52
N SER A 24 -23.24 14.13 2.44
CA SER A 24 -23.08 12.72 2.76
C SER A 24 -23.61 12.49 4.17
N PRO A 25 -24.44 11.47 4.42
CA PRO A 25 -24.89 11.18 5.78
C PRO A 25 -23.66 10.75 6.59
N THR A 26 -23.20 11.61 7.48
CA THR A 26 -22.35 11.22 8.59
C THR A 26 -23.19 10.32 9.51
N THR A 27 -23.16 9.02 9.26
CA THR A 27 -23.54 8.07 10.28
C THR A 27 -22.54 8.21 11.42
N ALA A 28 -22.97 8.85 12.49
CA ALA A 28 -22.25 8.86 13.76
C ALA A 28 -22.02 7.40 14.15
N ALA A 29 -20.75 6.96 14.09
CA ALA A 29 -20.37 5.69 14.66
C ALA A 29 -20.75 5.70 16.16
N PRO A 30 -21.37 4.64 16.69
CA PRO A 30 -21.67 4.57 18.10
C PRO A 30 -20.35 4.71 18.87
N GLN A 31 -20.29 5.67 19.78
CA GLN A 31 -19.17 5.83 20.69
C GLN A 31 -19.03 4.56 21.52
N ALA A 32 -18.06 3.72 21.18
CA ALA A 32 -17.64 2.62 22.02
C ALA A 32 -17.03 3.20 23.30
N LYS A 33 -17.76 3.17 24.38
CA LYS A 33 -17.24 3.40 25.73
C LYS A 33 -16.32 2.24 26.08
N THR A 34 -15.08 2.52 26.27
CA THR A 34 -13.89 1.85 26.83
C THR A 34 -12.72 1.79 25.86
N THR A 35 -12.22 2.94 25.44
CA THR A 35 -10.83 3.03 25.03
C THR A 35 -9.99 3.00 26.30
N THR A 36 -9.28 1.90 26.55
CA THR A 36 -8.11 1.92 27.41
C THR A 36 -7.20 3.01 26.82
N SER A 37 -6.94 4.06 27.59
CA SER A 37 -6.05 5.14 27.15
C SER A 37 -4.72 4.52 26.75
N VAL A 38 -4.30 4.74 25.51
CA VAL A 38 -2.95 4.35 25.05
C VAL A 38 -1.95 5.09 25.93
N ASP A 39 -1.08 4.36 26.61
CA ASP A 39 -0.10 5.00 27.47
C ASP A 39 0.97 5.72 26.64
N GLN A 40 1.53 6.78 27.22
CA GLN A 40 2.53 7.63 26.60
C GLN A 40 3.79 6.83 26.21
N ALA A 41 4.19 5.87 27.03
CA ALA A 41 5.37 5.03 26.79
C ALA A 41 5.22 4.18 25.52
N TYR A 42 4.01 3.69 25.24
CA TYR A 42 3.74 2.99 23.97
C TYR A 42 3.88 3.91 22.76
N ARG A 43 3.32 5.11 22.80
CA ARG A 43 3.44 6.07 21.70
C ARG A 43 4.88 6.46 21.45
N GLU A 44 5.66 6.64 22.49
CA GLU A 44 7.10 6.92 22.40
C GLU A 44 7.87 5.76 21.77
N SER A 45 7.51 4.52 22.06
CA SER A 45 8.11 3.33 21.44
C SER A 45 7.88 3.22 19.92
N LEU A 46 6.90 3.97 19.39
CA LEU A 46 6.64 4.08 17.96
C LEU A 46 7.41 5.23 17.29
N THR A 47 8.44 5.74 17.93
CA THR A 47 9.34 6.74 17.37
C THR A 47 10.65 6.10 16.99
N TYR A 48 11.12 6.35 15.76
CA TYR A 48 12.49 6.05 15.38
C TYR A 48 13.22 7.32 14.98
N PHE A 49 14.55 7.33 15.11
CA PHE A 49 15.32 8.54 14.92
C PHE A 49 16.70 8.27 14.30
N PHE A 50 17.30 9.36 13.82
CA PHE A 50 18.68 9.45 13.36
C PHE A 50 19.43 10.48 14.19
N ASP A 51 20.73 10.28 14.33
CA ASP A 51 21.68 11.18 15.04
C ASP A 51 22.53 12.01 14.07
N ARG A 52 22.16 12.06 12.78
CA ARG A 52 22.80 12.83 11.72
C ARG A 52 21.81 13.23 10.63
N PRO A 53 22.11 14.25 9.80
CA PRO A 53 21.35 14.55 8.58
C PRO A 53 21.31 13.37 7.61
N ALA A 54 20.30 13.33 6.76
CA ALA A 54 20.19 12.36 5.67
C ALA A 54 21.13 12.75 4.52
N THR A 55 21.73 11.76 3.90
CA THR A 55 22.57 11.90 2.70
C THR A 55 21.85 11.45 1.43
N SER A 56 20.73 10.77 1.58
CA SER A 56 19.90 10.28 0.49
C SER A 56 18.42 10.24 0.89
N MET A 57 17.55 10.07 -0.09
CA MET A 57 16.12 9.81 0.12
C MET A 57 15.88 8.63 1.09
N MET A 58 16.74 7.61 1.05
CA MET A 58 16.62 6.39 1.86
C MET A 58 16.99 6.59 3.34
N GLU A 59 17.41 7.78 3.72
CA GLU A 59 17.62 8.22 5.11
C GLU A 59 16.63 9.31 5.51
N ALA A 60 15.90 9.92 4.56
CA ALA A 60 14.93 10.97 4.83
C ALA A 60 13.69 10.43 5.54
N LEU A 61 13.06 11.27 6.37
CA LEU A 61 11.86 10.89 7.12
C LEU A 61 10.60 11.15 6.29
N PRO A 62 9.80 10.09 5.99
CA PRO A 62 8.60 10.21 5.18
C PRO A 62 7.41 10.72 5.99
N LEU A 63 6.79 11.80 5.54
CA LEU A 63 5.56 12.36 6.09
C LEU A 63 4.47 12.38 5.01
N GLY A 64 3.20 12.20 5.42
CA GLY A 64 2.09 12.24 4.49
C GLY A 64 0.72 12.37 5.15
N ASN A 65 -0.28 12.76 4.35
CA ASN A 65 -1.68 12.88 4.77
C ASN A 65 -2.65 12.09 3.88
N GLY A 66 -2.11 11.14 3.11
CA GLY A 66 -2.87 10.36 2.13
C GLY A 66 -2.96 11.00 0.75
N ARG A 67 -2.44 12.22 0.56
CA ARG A 67 -2.37 12.90 -0.74
C ARG A 67 -1.08 13.69 -0.91
N LEU A 68 -0.69 14.47 0.08
CA LEU A 68 0.54 15.26 0.08
C LEU A 68 1.63 14.48 0.82
N GLY A 69 2.78 14.31 0.18
CA GLY A 69 3.97 13.70 0.74
C GLY A 69 5.09 14.70 0.99
N MET A 70 5.90 14.46 2.01
CA MET A 70 7.09 15.24 2.34
C MET A 70 8.21 14.30 2.76
N LEU A 71 9.44 14.61 2.35
CA LEU A 71 10.67 13.97 2.86
C LEU A 71 11.60 15.04 3.36
N SER A 72 12.04 14.95 4.61
CA SER A 72 13.00 15.88 5.20
C SER A 72 14.37 15.23 5.36
N ASP A 73 15.42 15.87 4.84
CA ASP A 73 16.80 15.42 5.04
C ASP A 73 17.39 15.87 6.38
N GLY A 74 16.78 16.86 7.04
CA GLY A 74 17.23 17.39 8.33
C GLY A 74 18.56 18.14 8.26
N GLY A 75 18.94 18.70 7.12
CA GLY A 75 20.18 19.44 6.93
C GLY A 75 20.37 20.56 7.96
N VAL A 76 21.62 20.82 8.35
CA VAL A 76 21.97 21.81 9.39
C VAL A 76 22.02 23.21 8.81
N GLN A 77 22.91 23.48 7.85
CA GLN A 77 23.04 24.73 7.11
C GLN A 77 22.19 24.77 5.85
N HIS A 78 22.11 23.64 5.15
CA HIS A 78 21.34 23.47 3.92
C HIS A 78 20.39 22.31 4.13
N GLN A 79 19.08 22.59 4.22
CA GLN A 79 18.06 21.57 4.32
C GLN A 79 17.20 21.56 3.07
N ARG A 80 16.98 20.36 2.56
CA ARG A 80 16.07 20.11 1.45
C ARG A 80 14.85 19.32 1.93
N ILE A 81 13.68 19.83 1.64
CA ILE A 81 12.41 19.16 1.85
C ILE A 81 11.83 18.82 0.49
N THR A 82 11.74 17.53 0.17
CA THR A 82 11.08 17.04 -1.04
C THR A 82 9.58 17.10 -0.87
N LEU A 83 8.87 17.67 -1.84
CA LEU A 83 7.42 17.83 -1.83
C LEU A 83 6.78 16.97 -2.92
N ASN A 84 5.82 16.15 -2.51
CA ASN A 84 5.10 15.22 -3.37
C ASN A 84 3.59 15.44 -3.29
N GLU A 85 2.88 15.08 -4.34
CA GLU A 85 1.43 15.06 -4.43
C GLU A 85 0.99 13.87 -5.28
N SER A 86 0.03 13.08 -4.81
CA SER A 86 -0.33 11.77 -5.37
C SER A 86 -0.73 11.78 -6.84
N SER A 87 -1.26 12.90 -7.35
CA SER A 87 -1.65 13.07 -8.76
C SER A 87 -0.60 13.74 -9.65
N MET A 88 0.62 13.93 -9.16
CA MET A 88 1.70 14.58 -9.93
C MET A 88 2.26 13.64 -11.00
N TRP A 89 1.55 13.50 -12.12
CA TRP A 89 1.86 12.59 -13.22
C TRP A 89 2.01 13.31 -14.54
N SER A 90 3.05 12.97 -15.31
CA SER A 90 3.12 13.31 -16.74
C SER A 90 2.19 12.40 -17.55
N GLY A 91 2.15 12.61 -18.86
CA GLY A 91 1.32 11.81 -19.75
C GLY A 91 -0.12 12.30 -19.90
N SER A 92 -0.93 11.46 -20.51
CA SER A 92 -2.34 11.70 -20.81
C SER A 92 -3.02 10.37 -21.19
N VAL A 93 -4.33 10.36 -21.35
CA VAL A 93 -5.05 9.18 -21.86
C VAL A 93 -4.48 8.79 -23.24
N ASP A 94 -3.94 7.59 -23.34
CA ASP A 94 -3.38 7.07 -24.59
C ASP A 94 -4.43 6.29 -25.38
N SER A 95 -5.03 6.96 -26.36
CA SER A 95 -6.01 6.31 -27.23
C SER A 95 -5.40 5.28 -28.20
N THR A 96 -4.08 5.31 -28.40
CA THR A 96 -3.37 4.36 -29.28
C THR A 96 -3.10 3.03 -28.60
N ALA A 97 -3.17 2.96 -27.25
CA ALA A 97 -2.94 1.75 -26.48
C ALA A 97 -3.90 0.60 -26.87
N TRP A 98 -5.10 0.93 -27.35
CA TRP A 98 -6.06 -0.07 -27.82
C TRP A 98 -5.79 -0.49 -29.27
N ASN A 99 -5.02 -1.60 -29.44
CA ASN A 99 -4.75 -2.20 -30.75
C ASN A 99 -6.03 -2.79 -31.34
N ALA A 100 -6.67 -2.08 -32.27
CA ALA A 100 -7.97 -2.44 -32.83
C ALA A 100 -7.96 -3.74 -33.65
N GLU A 101 -6.80 -4.22 -34.07
CA GLU A 101 -6.62 -5.41 -34.91
C GLU A 101 -6.28 -6.67 -34.08
N ALA A 102 -5.95 -6.50 -32.78
CA ALA A 102 -5.44 -7.57 -31.92
C ALA A 102 -6.40 -8.78 -31.86
N TYR A 103 -7.71 -8.53 -31.71
CA TYR A 103 -8.71 -9.59 -31.59
C TYR A 103 -8.72 -10.58 -32.78
N LYS A 104 -8.29 -10.12 -33.96
CA LYS A 104 -8.25 -10.97 -35.17
C LYS A 104 -7.25 -12.13 -35.02
N GLN A 105 -6.25 -11.95 -34.19
CA GLN A 105 -5.19 -12.93 -33.95
C GLN A 105 -5.53 -13.88 -32.81
N LEU A 106 -6.48 -13.52 -31.93
CA LEU A 106 -6.83 -14.32 -30.76
C LEU A 106 -7.19 -15.78 -31.07
N PRO A 107 -7.97 -16.10 -32.14
CA PRO A 107 -8.24 -17.51 -32.51
C PRO A 107 -6.96 -18.27 -32.88
N ALA A 108 -6.03 -17.65 -33.62
CA ALA A 108 -4.76 -18.29 -33.99
C ALA A 108 -3.86 -18.50 -32.77
N ILE A 109 -3.75 -17.50 -31.87
CA ILE A 109 -3.01 -17.60 -30.62
C ILE A 109 -3.55 -18.75 -29.76
N ARG A 110 -4.86 -18.82 -29.56
CA ARG A 110 -5.53 -19.90 -28.82
C ARG A 110 -5.25 -21.27 -29.42
N LYS A 111 -5.37 -21.40 -30.74
CA LYS A 111 -5.09 -22.66 -31.48
C LYS A 111 -3.64 -23.12 -31.25
N LEU A 112 -2.67 -22.19 -31.31
CA LEU A 112 -1.27 -22.52 -31.11
C LEU A 112 -1.00 -22.96 -29.66
N LEU A 113 -1.51 -22.23 -28.66
CA LEU A 113 -1.31 -22.57 -27.25
C LEU A 113 -1.93 -23.91 -26.88
N LEU A 114 -3.20 -24.16 -27.30
CA LEU A 114 -3.89 -25.42 -27.02
C LEU A 114 -3.27 -26.62 -27.78
N ALA A 115 -2.51 -26.36 -28.85
CA ALA A 115 -1.73 -27.37 -29.57
C ALA A 115 -0.31 -27.59 -29.01
N GLY A 116 0.08 -26.92 -27.91
CA GLY A 116 1.42 -27.00 -27.32
C GLY A 116 2.51 -26.23 -28.08
N ARG A 117 2.14 -25.35 -29.03
CA ARG A 117 3.03 -24.54 -29.85
C ARG A 117 3.26 -23.15 -29.19
N ALA A 118 3.65 -23.18 -27.90
CA ALA A 118 3.68 -21.97 -27.06
C ALA A 118 4.67 -20.92 -27.58
N LYS A 119 5.85 -21.31 -28.11
CA LYS A 119 6.82 -20.33 -28.64
C LYS A 119 6.28 -19.57 -29.84
N GLU A 120 5.59 -20.23 -30.74
CA GLU A 120 4.98 -19.59 -31.91
C GLU A 120 3.81 -18.66 -31.49
N ALA A 121 3.07 -19.07 -30.48
CA ALA A 121 2.02 -18.23 -29.89
C ALA A 121 2.61 -16.98 -29.24
N GLU A 122 3.70 -17.11 -28.48
CA GLU A 122 4.38 -15.98 -27.83
C GLU A 122 4.91 -14.99 -28.87
N ASP A 123 5.54 -15.47 -29.95
CA ASP A 123 6.02 -14.64 -31.03
C ASP A 123 4.87 -13.94 -31.79
N LEU A 124 3.72 -14.59 -31.93
CA LEU A 124 2.53 -13.99 -32.51
C LEU A 124 1.93 -12.93 -31.59
N ILE A 125 1.81 -13.21 -30.29
CA ILE A 125 1.35 -12.24 -29.26
C ILE A 125 2.24 -11.01 -29.28
N TYR A 126 3.55 -11.19 -29.24
CA TYR A 126 4.50 -10.09 -29.24
C TYR A 126 4.33 -9.13 -30.43
N ARG A 127 4.02 -9.68 -31.61
CA ARG A 127 3.81 -8.87 -32.83
C ARG A 127 2.41 -8.27 -32.95
N THR A 128 1.39 -8.85 -32.30
CA THR A 128 0.01 -8.54 -32.68
C THR A 128 -0.98 -8.37 -31.55
N PHE A 129 -0.63 -8.81 -30.33
CA PHE A 129 -1.55 -8.85 -29.20
C PHE A 129 -0.98 -8.18 -27.96
N VAL A 130 -0.20 -7.13 -28.14
CA VAL A 130 0.31 -6.19 -27.11
C VAL A 130 -0.36 -4.84 -27.31
N CYS A 131 -0.19 -3.91 -26.35
CA CYS A 131 -0.72 -2.55 -26.52
C CYS A 131 -0.24 -1.93 -27.84
N GLY A 132 -1.02 -1.02 -28.37
CA GLY A 132 -0.59 -0.12 -29.44
C GLY A 132 0.30 1.01 -28.89
N GLY A 133 0.94 1.74 -29.79
CA GLY A 133 1.80 2.87 -29.40
C GLY A 133 3.06 2.43 -28.66
N VAL A 134 3.53 3.29 -27.76
CA VAL A 134 4.75 3.08 -26.98
C VAL A 134 4.51 2.37 -25.65
N GLY A 135 3.24 2.19 -25.27
CA GLY A 135 2.87 1.60 -23.99
C GLY A 135 3.49 2.36 -22.80
N SER A 136 3.96 1.63 -21.79
CA SER A 136 4.62 2.20 -20.61
C SER A 136 6.02 2.75 -20.88
N GLY A 137 6.52 2.64 -22.11
CA GLY A 137 7.92 2.95 -22.47
C GLY A 137 8.90 2.01 -21.75
N ARG A 138 8.46 0.81 -21.37
CA ARG A 138 9.24 -0.15 -20.57
C ARG A 138 9.77 0.45 -19.28
N GLY A 139 8.91 1.18 -18.56
CA GLY A 139 9.25 1.86 -17.32
C GLY A 139 10.00 3.19 -17.51
N GLN A 140 10.04 3.75 -18.73
CA GLN A 140 10.65 5.04 -19.09
C GLN A 140 9.61 5.97 -19.72
N GLY A 141 8.45 6.09 -19.05
CA GLY A 141 7.26 6.74 -19.61
C GLY A 141 7.15 8.25 -19.39
N ALA A 142 8.07 8.90 -18.67
CA ALA A 142 7.92 10.32 -18.28
C ALA A 142 7.58 11.27 -19.43
N ASN A 143 8.07 10.99 -20.64
CA ASN A 143 7.83 11.77 -21.85
C ASN A 143 6.92 11.05 -22.87
N THR A 144 6.19 10.01 -22.45
CA THR A 144 5.24 9.28 -23.28
C THR A 144 3.81 9.53 -22.82
N PRO A 145 2.77 9.16 -23.61
CA PRO A 145 1.39 9.29 -23.16
C PRO A 145 1.06 8.49 -21.88
N TYR A 146 1.75 7.38 -21.65
CA TYR A 146 1.58 6.60 -20.43
C TYR A 146 1.93 7.40 -19.17
N GLY A 147 2.99 8.21 -19.24
CA GLY A 147 3.45 9.05 -18.16
C GLY A 147 4.24 8.34 -17.07
N SER A 148 4.70 9.12 -16.12
CA SER A 148 5.39 8.67 -14.90
C SER A 148 4.93 9.53 -13.72
N TYR A 149 4.87 8.93 -12.53
CA TYR A 149 4.79 9.66 -11.28
C TYR A 149 6.05 10.50 -11.08
N GLN A 150 5.92 11.74 -10.60
CA GLN A 150 7.02 12.71 -10.55
C GLN A 150 7.08 13.45 -9.24
N VAL A 151 8.29 13.86 -8.85
CA VAL A 151 8.48 14.81 -7.76
C VAL A 151 7.73 16.12 -8.06
N GLY A 152 7.10 16.70 -7.03
CA GLY A 152 6.49 18.03 -7.13
C GLY A 152 7.55 19.13 -7.21
N GLY A 153 8.49 19.12 -6.29
CA GLY A 153 9.59 20.06 -6.20
C GLY A 153 10.34 19.94 -4.88
N PHE A 154 11.30 20.80 -4.70
CA PHE A 154 12.12 20.87 -3.50
C PHE A 154 11.97 22.23 -2.86
N LEU A 155 11.71 22.26 -1.54
CA LEU A 155 11.80 23.44 -0.72
C LEU A 155 13.18 23.45 -0.04
N HIS A 156 13.92 24.51 -0.26
CA HIS A 156 15.24 24.72 0.34
C HIS A 156 15.15 25.71 1.52
N LEU A 157 15.73 25.29 2.63
CA LEU A 157 15.94 26.10 3.82
C LEU A 157 17.45 26.26 3.98
N ASN A 158 17.99 27.44 3.67
CA ASN A 158 19.43 27.70 3.70
C ASN A 158 19.74 28.80 4.72
N TRP A 159 20.61 28.49 5.66
CA TRP A 159 21.10 29.44 6.66
C TRP A 159 22.49 29.96 6.30
N ASP A 160 22.78 31.22 6.65
CA ASP A 160 24.10 31.81 6.40
C ASP A 160 25.20 31.13 7.22
N LYS A 161 24.86 30.60 8.39
CA LYS A 161 25.80 29.98 9.33
C LYS A 161 25.58 28.47 9.47
N ALA A 162 26.69 27.76 9.68
CA ALA A 162 26.70 26.38 10.14
C ALA A 162 27.19 26.36 11.60
N PRO A 163 26.30 26.13 12.59
CA PRO A 163 26.71 26.04 13.98
C PRO A 163 27.54 24.78 14.22
N GLU A 164 28.52 24.87 15.16
CA GLU A 164 29.21 23.70 15.66
C GLU A 164 28.28 22.95 16.63
N LEU A 165 27.84 21.75 16.27
CA LEU A 165 26.85 21.03 17.05
C LEU A 165 27.49 20.18 18.15
N SER A 166 26.97 20.29 19.39
CA SER A 166 27.21 19.35 20.48
C SER A 166 26.19 18.21 20.52
N GLY A 167 25.07 18.31 19.75
CA GLY A 167 24.05 17.27 19.61
C GLY A 167 23.15 17.50 18.42
N TYR A 168 22.66 16.37 17.86
CA TYR A 168 21.74 16.36 16.72
C TYR A 168 20.70 15.25 16.89
N TYR A 169 19.46 15.57 16.55
CA TYR A 169 18.35 14.62 16.57
C TYR A 169 17.37 14.94 15.45
N ARG A 170 16.92 13.93 14.73
CA ARG A 170 15.72 13.94 13.89
C ARG A 170 14.97 12.63 14.02
N GLY A 171 13.70 12.68 14.39
CA GLY A 171 12.88 11.50 14.64
C GLY A 171 11.50 11.61 14.03
N LEU A 172 10.90 10.47 13.73
CA LEU A 172 9.54 10.32 13.23
C LEU A 172 8.70 9.54 14.24
N SER A 173 7.66 10.19 14.74
CA SER A 173 6.62 9.54 15.54
C SER A 173 5.57 8.94 14.61
N LEU A 174 5.49 7.61 14.54
CA LEU A 174 4.48 6.90 13.75
C LEU A 174 3.08 7.08 14.35
N SER A 175 2.98 7.27 15.67
CA SER A 175 1.69 7.47 16.34
C SER A 175 1.08 8.83 16.06
N GLU A 176 1.92 9.87 15.92
CA GLU A 176 1.48 11.24 15.70
C GLU A 176 1.56 11.69 14.23
N GLY A 177 2.33 11.00 13.39
CA GLY A 177 2.60 11.43 12.01
C GLY A 177 3.44 12.71 11.94
N VAL A 178 4.38 12.88 12.88
CA VAL A 178 5.16 14.11 13.08
C VAL A 178 6.64 13.81 13.09
N SER A 179 7.41 14.57 12.31
CA SER A 179 8.87 14.63 12.44
C SER A 179 9.28 15.75 13.39
N LYS A 180 10.22 15.46 14.27
CA LYS A 180 10.86 16.42 15.18
C LYS A 180 12.35 16.42 14.93
N GLU A 181 12.92 17.62 14.78
CA GLU A 181 14.36 17.83 14.57
C GLU A 181 14.89 18.80 15.62
N SER A 182 16.10 18.54 16.14
CA SER A 182 16.73 19.37 17.16
C SER A 182 18.23 19.50 16.90
N LEU A 183 18.71 20.74 16.87
CA LEU A 183 20.10 21.09 16.83
C LEU A 183 20.51 21.63 18.21
N VAL A 184 21.59 21.12 18.79
CA VAL A 184 22.09 21.48 20.11
C VAL A 184 23.50 22.06 19.97
N VAL A 185 23.75 23.21 20.57
CA VAL A 185 25.06 23.88 20.66
C VAL A 185 25.35 24.07 22.13
N ASP A 186 26.53 23.71 22.60
CA ASP A 186 26.97 23.81 24.00
C ASP A 186 25.97 23.24 25.03
N GLY A 187 25.32 22.11 24.65
CA GLY A 187 24.33 21.43 25.48
C GLY A 187 22.94 22.12 25.54
N GLN A 188 22.75 23.23 24.81
CA GLN A 188 21.48 23.97 24.78
C GLN A 188 20.82 23.87 23.42
N ALA A 189 19.48 23.85 23.40
CA ALA A 189 18.73 23.86 22.14
C ALA A 189 19.08 25.15 21.36
N TYR A 190 19.61 24.96 20.14
CA TYR A 190 19.91 26.03 19.20
C TYR A 190 18.73 26.31 18.28
N ARG A 191 18.24 25.26 17.60
CA ARG A 191 17.09 25.30 16.68
C ARG A 191 16.31 24.01 16.77
N THR A 192 14.99 24.11 16.83
CA THR A 192 14.09 22.95 16.73
C THR A 192 13.11 23.12 15.58
N LYS A 193 12.74 22.01 14.97
CA LYS A 193 11.74 21.99 13.90
C LYS A 193 10.72 20.88 14.16
N ARG A 194 9.49 21.12 13.74
CA ARG A 194 8.39 20.17 13.70
C ARG A 194 7.77 20.21 12.32
N LEU A 195 7.70 19.04 11.67
CA LEU A 195 7.20 18.91 10.30
C LEU A 195 6.06 17.89 10.29
N TYR A 196 4.97 18.20 9.59
CA TYR A 196 3.84 17.29 9.43
C TYR A 196 2.98 17.67 8.21
N SER A 197 2.33 16.65 7.63
CA SER A 197 1.30 16.83 6.60
C SER A 197 -0.06 16.71 7.27
N VAL A 198 -0.87 17.77 7.30
CA VAL A 198 -2.09 17.85 8.12
C VAL A 198 -3.13 16.84 7.64
N LEU A 199 -3.43 15.83 8.44
CA LEU A 199 -4.41 14.81 8.10
C LEU A 199 -5.81 15.42 8.01
N GLY A 200 -6.46 15.24 6.84
CA GLY A 200 -7.79 15.82 6.57
C GLY A 200 -7.77 17.24 5.99
N ARG A 201 -6.59 17.79 5.70
CA ARG A 201 -6.44 19.09 5.00
C ARG A 201 -5.39 19.00 3.90
N GLU A 202 -5.48 19.89 2.92
CA GLU A 202 -4.54 19.95 1.78
C GLU A 202 -3.38 20.93 2.08
N VAL A 203 -2.72 20.74 3.22
CA VAL A 203 -1.62 21.60 3.66
C VAL A 203 -0.59 20.80 4.46
N GLN A 204 0.67 21.18 4.28
CA GLN A 204 1.81 20.69 5.07
C GLN A 204 2.37 21.86 5.89
N VAL A 205 2.97 21.57 7.01
CA VAL A 205 3.47 22.60 7.94
C VAL A 205 4.90 22.29 8.36
N VAL A 206 5.74 23.32 8.37
CA VAL A 206 7.04 23.33 9.01
C VAL A 206 7.00 24.43 10.08
N HIS A 207 7.11 24.06 11.33
CA HIS A 207 7.23 24.96 12.46
C HIS A 207 8.68 24.93 12.95
N LEU A 208 9.34 26.07 12.92
CA LEU A 208 10.74 26.25 13.32
C LEU A 208 10.85 27.24 14.47
N THR A 209 11.62 26.91 15.50
CA THR A 209 11.92 27.78 16.62
C THR A 209 13.44 27.97 16.78
N ASN A 210 13.89 29.19 16.76
CA ASN A 210 15.26 29.60 17.05
C ASN A 210 15.37 29.97 18.55
N HIS A 211 16.07 29.16 19.32
CA HIS A 211 16.14 29.31 20.81
C HIS A 211 17.21 30.27 21.24
N SER A 212 18.38 30.30 20.57
CA SER A 212 19.47 31.23 20.90
C SER A 212 19.34 32.56 20.13
N GLU A 213 19.97 33.61 20.64
CA GLU A 213 20.05 34.90 19.95
C GLU A 213 20.81 34.77 18.62
N GLU A 214 21.85 33.96 18.58
CA GLU A 214 22.60 33.68 17.36
C GLU A 214 21.74 33.03 16.30
N ALA A 215 20.95 32.00 16.67
CA ALA A 215 20.04 31.36 15.77
C ALA A 215 18.95 32.31 15.22
N ARG A 216 18.48 33.28 16.05
CA ARG A 216 17.48 34.27 15.62
C ARG A 216 18.03 35.27 14.62
N ARG A 217 19.32 35.69 14.80
CA ARG A 217 19.99 36.65 13.91
C ARG A 217 20.49 36.02 12.61
N ASP A 218 20.55 34.69 12.54
CA ASP A 218 20.92 33.97 11.32
C ASP A 218 19.83 34.14 10.26
N THR A 219 20.25 34.50 9.03
CA THR A 219 19.30 34.69 7.93
C THR A 219 18.91 33.33 7.34
N LEU A 220 17.63 33.06 7.32
CA LEU A 220 17.06 31.91 6.62
C LEU A 220 16.62 32.32 5.21
N ARG A 221 17.19 31.69 4.18
CA ARG A 221 16.79 31.82 2.77
C ARG A 221 15.89 30.66 2.40
N LEU A 222 14.73 31.01 1.87
CA LEU A 222 13.74 30.06 1.39
C LEU A 222 13.65 30.15 -0.13
N SER A 223 13.76 29.03 -0.83
CA SER A 223 13.56 28.94 -2.27
C SER A 223 12.90 27.64 -2.68
N LEU A 224 12.31 27.61 -3.86
CA LEU A 224 11.74 26.41 -4.48
C LEU A 224 12.48 26.06 -5.76
N SER A 225 12.67 24.77 -6.01
CA SER A 225 13.26 24.30 -7.26
C SER A 225 12.58 23.01 -7.75
N ARG A 226 12.78 22.72 -9.03
CA ARG A 226 12.43 21.46 -9.68
C ARG A 226 13.38 21.20 -10.83
N PRO A 227 13.75 19.93 -11.13
CA PRO A 227 14.70 19.62 -12.19
C PRO A 227 14.28 20.14 -13.57
N GLU A 228 12.98 20.13 -13.88
CA GLU A 228 12.43 20.63 -15.16
C GLU A 228 10.97 21.07 -15.02
N ASN A 229 10.47 21.81 -16.01
CA ASN A 229 9.06 22.24 -16.10
C ASN A 229 8.56 22.97 -14.84
N GLY A 230 9.44 23.73 -14.19
CA GLY A 230 9.15 24.49 -12.98
C GLY A 230 9.58 25.96 -13.11
N HIS A 231 8.68 26.87 -12.72
CA HIS A 231 8.91 28.30 -12.69
C HIS A 231 8.81 28.80 -11.24
N PRO A 232 9.95 28.91 -10.53
CA PRO A 232 9.96 29.47 -9.18
C PRO A 232 9.74 30.98 -9.23
N ALA A 233 9.06 31.52 -8.21
CA ALA A 233 8.91 32.96 -8.01
C ALA A 233 8.68 33.28 -6.54
N ALA A 234 9.03 34.51 -6.12
CA ALA A 234 8.73 35.06 -4.81
C ALA A 234 8.02 36.38 -4.96
N GLU A 235 6.78 36.46 -4.52
CA GLU A 235 5.94 37.67 -4.66
C GLU A 235 4.94 37.75 -3.51
N ALA A 236 4.67 38.98 -3.04
CA ALA A 236 3.65 39.26 -2.03
C ALA A 236 3.75 38.39 -0.75
N GLY A 237 4.95 37.95 -0.37
CA GLY A 237 5.21 37.12 0.80
C GLY A 237 4.91 35.65 0.61
N PHE A 238 4.80 35.18 -0.64
CA PHE A 238 4.71 33.77 -1.02
C PHE A 238 5.94 33.35 -1.81
N LEU A 239 6.36 32.09 -1.64
CA LEU A 239 7.11 31.38 -2.66
C LEU A 239 6.15 30.52 -3.48
N THR A 240 6.35 30.52 -4.76
CA THR A 240 5.56 29.70 -5.68
C THR A 240 6.45 28.93 -6.63
N LEU A 241 6.02 27.73 -6.98
CA LEU A 241 6.60 26.93 -8.05
C LEU A 241 5.45 26.38 -8.86
N SER A 242 5.39 26.74 -10.14
CA SER A 242 4.31 26.28 -11.01
C SER A 242 4.84 25.79 -12.35
N GLY A 243 4.06 24.97 -13.03
CA GLY A 243 4.43 24.46 -14.34
C GLY A 243 3.37 23.59 -14.97
N GLN A 244 3.72 23.05 -16.12
CA GLN A 244 2.96 22.04 -16.83
C GLN A 244 3.85 20.87 -17.19
N LEU A 245 3.37 19.66 -16.91
CA LEU A 245 4.04 18.42 -17.26
C LEU A 245 3.81 18.09 -18.73
N PRO A 246 4.71 17.33 -19.38
CA PRO A 246 4.48 16.84 -20.74
C PRO A 246 3.29 15.89 -20.79
N GLU A 247 2.45 15.99 -21.84
CA GLU A 247 1.36 15.03 -22.09
C GLU A 247 1.82 13.77 -22.84
N GLY A 248 3.07 13.75 -23.28
CA GLY A 248 3.67 12.66 -24.05
C GLY A 248 3.35 12.64 -25.56
N LYS A 249 2.67 13.66 -26.09
CA LYS A 249 2.33 13.82 -27.52
C LYS A 249 2.82 15.15 -28.11
N GLY A 250 3.71 15.84 -27.38
CA GLY A 250 4.24 17.15 -27.78
C GLY A 250 3.42 18.36 -27.29
N GLY A 251 2.33 18.13 -26.55
CA GLY A 251 1.48 19.17 -25.99
C GLY A 251 1.69 19.40 -24.49
N ARG A 252 0.78 20.15 -23.89
CA ARG A 252 0.77 20.50 -22.46
C ARG A 252 -0.16 19.55 -21.70
N GLY A 253 0.42 18.84 -20.73
CA GLY A 253 -0.30 17.94 -19.86
C GLY A 253 -0.79 18.60 -18.58
N MET A 254 -0.60 17.91 -17.46
CA MET A 254 -1.08 18.32 -16.14
C MET A 254 -0.43 19.62 -15.67
N SER A 255 -1.25 20.57 -15.23
CA SER A 255 -0.79 21.79 -14.55
C SER A 255 -0.65 21.54 -13.05
N TYR A 256 0.37 22.12 -12.44
CA TYR A 256 0.60 22.03 -11.01
C TYR A 256 1.05 23.36 -10.40
N ALA A 257 0.89 23.51 -9.09
CA ALA A 257 1.44 24.62 -8.32
C ALA A 257 1.74 24.22 -6.90
N ILE A 258 2.89 24.62 -6.41
CA ILE A 258 3.29 24.59 -5.01
C ILE A 258 3.32 26.05 -4.53
N VAL A 259 2.75 26.29 -3.36
CA VAL A 259 2.77 27.59 -2.68
C VAL A 259 3.29 27.40 -1.27
N VAL A 260 4.27 28.17 -0.88
CA VAL A 260 4.80 28.27 0.48
C VAL A 260 4.54 29.65 1.03
N ARG A 261 3.87 29.72 2.16
CA ARG A 261 3.58 30.94 2.90
C ARG A 261 4.33 30.95 4.23
N PRO A 262 5.41 31.72 4.35
CA PRO A 262 6.03 32.00 5.64
C PRO A 262 5.15 32.92 6.50
N VAL A 263 5.11 32.64 7.80
CA VAL A 263 4.49 33.47 8.83
C VAL A 263 5.47 33.61 9.99
N LEU A 264 5.61 34.81 10.52
CA LEU A 264 6.54 35.15 11.61
C LEU A 264 5.72 35.59 12.84
N PRO A 265 5.17 34.66 13.63
CA PRO A 265 4.18 34.98 14.66
C PRO A 265 4.74 35.79 15.84
N GLN A 266 6.06 35.71 16.06
CA GLN A 266 6.74 36.40 17.13
C GLN A 266 7.64 37.55 16.63
N GLY A 267 7.36 38.08 15.43
CA GLY A 267 8.15 39.15 14.80
C GLY A 267 9.29 38.59 13.95
N GLY A 268 10.03 39.50 13.35
CA GLY A 268 11.03 39.26 12.34
C GLY A 268 10.69 40.00 11.05
N THR A 269 11.55 39.90 10.04
CA THR A 269 11.39 40.60 8.77
C THR A 269 11.42 39.59 7.63
N LEU A 270 10.46 39.72 6.72
CA LEU A 270 10.41 38.95 5.47
C LEU A 270 10.76 39.86 4.30
N ILE A 271 11.82 39.51 3.54
CA ILE A 271 12.34 40.28 2.43
C ILE A 271 12.29 39.43 1.17
N THR A 272 11.69 39.95 0.08
CA THR A 272 11.74 39.32 -1.24
C THR A 272 13.03 39.71 -1.96
N ARG A 273 13.77 38.73 -2.47
CA ARG A 273 15.00 38.92 -3.23
C ARG A 273 15.05 37.96 -4.42
N GLY A 274 14.68 38.45 -5.61
CA GLY A 274 14.59 37.63 -6.79
C GLY A 274 13.44 36.58 -6.63
N ASP A 275 13.75 35.32 -6.74
CA ASP A 275 12.85 34.17 -6.53
C ASP A 275 12.96 33.52 -5.14
N GLU A 276 13.63 34.23 -4.20
CA GLU A 276 13.82 33.80 -2.81
C GLU A 276 13.09 34.71 -1.80
N LEU A 277 12.76 34.16 -0.65
CA LEU A 277 12.36 34.90 0.53
C LEU A 277 13.43 34.79 1.62
N LEU A 278 13.83 35.93 2.15
CA LEU A 278 14.76 36.01 3.29
C LEU A 278 13.97 36.27 4.57
N VAL A 279 14.18 35.44 5.58
CA VAL A 279 13.62 35.60 6.93
C VAL A 279 14.78 36.06 7.83
N VAL A 280 14.61 37.22 8.44
CA VAL A 280 15.63 37.86 9.27
C VAL A 280 15.07 38.14 10.67
N ASN A 281 15.87 37.87 11.71
CA ASN A 281 15.55 38.15 13.12
C ASN A 281 14.21 37.52 13.56
N ALA A 282 13.95 36.27 13.20
CA ALA A 282 12.71 35.61 13.55
C ALA A 282 12.90 34.57 14.66
N PRO A 283 12.28 34.73 15.85
CA PRO A 283 12.26 33.68 16.87
C PRO A 283 11.55 32.41 16.44
N THR A 284 10.44 32.55 15.68
CA THR A 284 9.64 31.47 15.17
C THR A 284 9.28 31.71 13.72
N VAL A 285 9.36 30.67 12.92
CA VAL A 285 8.95 30.66 11.51
C VAL A 285 7.95 29.50 11.28
N GLU A 286 6.80 29.82 10.76
CA GLU A 286 5.81 28.85 10.32
C GLU A 286 5.73 28.86 8.79
N LEU A 287 5.90 27.71 8.15
CA LEU A 287 5.72 27.57 6.71
C LEU A 287 4.46 26.75 6.46
N TYR A 288 3.48 27.35 5.78
CA TYR A 288 2.30 26.67 5.28
C TYR A 288 2.51 26.35 3.82
N ILE A 289 2.42 25.06 3.46
CA ILE A 289 2.77 24.56 2.12
C ILE A 289 1.54 23.87 1.54
N ALA A 290 1.09 24.33 0.37
CA ALA A 290 0.04 23.67 -0.40
C ALA A 290 0.57 23.27 -1.77
N HIS A 291 0.22 22.07 -2.20
CA HIS A 291 0.60 21.52 -3.48
C HIS A 291 -0.65 20.95 -4.17
N ASN A 292 -0.94 21.40 -5.38
CA ASN A 292 -2.08 20.97 -6.17
C ASN A 292 -1.73 20.71 -7.62
N THR A 293 -2.54 19.86 -8.25
CA THR A 293 -2.61 19.67 -9.71
C THR A 293 -4.03 19.93 -10.20
N ASN A 294 -4.22 19.97 -11.50
CA ASN A 294 -5.57 20.06 -12.09
C ASN A 294 -6.26 18.69 -12.26
N TYR A 295 -5.75 17.63 -11.63
CA TYR A 295 -6.32 16.28 -11.69
C TYR A 295 -7.70 16.21 -11.05
N TYR A 296 -7.78 16.60 -9.75
CA TYR A 296 -9.00 16.46 -8.96
C TYR A 296 -10.06 17.53 -9.25
N ASP A 297 -9.63 18.76 -9.51
CA ASP A 297 -10.52 19.87 -9.79
C ASP A 297 -9.97 20.78 -10.89
N LYS A 298 -10.71 20.86 -12.00
CA LYS A 298 -10.36 21.67 -13.16
C LYS A 298 -11.06 23.05 -13.17
N ARG A 299 -11.93 23.35 -12.19
CA ARG A 299 -12.75 24.57 -12.17
C ARG A 299 -11.98 25.80 -11.72
N LEU A 300 -11.07 25.65 -10.76
CA LEU A 300 -10.23 26.73 -10.25
C LEU A 300 -8.80 26.61 -10.76
N PRO A 301 -8.14 27.76 -11.08
CA PRO A 301 -6.71 27.74 -11.35
C PRO A 301 -5.93 27.12 -10.19
N VAL A 302 -4.99 26.24 -10.51
CA VAL A 302 -4.24 25.45 -9.51
C VAL A 302 -3.50 26.35 -8.52
N MET A 303 -2.90 27.45 -9.02
CA MET A 303 -2.21 28.44 -8.18
C MET A 303 -3.16 29.12 -7.18
N ALA A 304 -4.32 29.58 -7.65
CA ALA A 304 -5.29 30.27 -6.78
C ALA A 304 -5.76 29.35 -5.63
N ARG A 305 -6.02 28.07 -5.94
CA ARG A 305 -6.38 27.07 -4.93
C ARG A 305 -5.27 26.83 -3.90
N SER A 306 -4.02 26.73 -4.36
CA SER A 306 -2.88 26.56 -3.46
C SER A 306 -2.66 27.78 -2.56
N ILE A 307 -2.83 29.00 -3.08
CA ILE A 307 -2.77 30.22 -2.29
C ILE A 307 -3.90 30.23 -1.24
N GLU A 308 -5.14 29.95 -1.65
CA GLU A 308 -6.29 29.90 -0.74
C GLU A 308 -6.08 28.92 0.41
N GLN A 309 -5.58 27.73 0.14
CA GLN A 309 -5.33 26.71 1.17
C GLN A 309 -4.29 27.18 2.18
N THR A 310 -3.21 27.86 1.75
CA THR A 310 -2.22 28.42 2.69
C THR A 310 -2.79 29.59 3.52
N LEU A 311 -3.70 30.38 2.95
CA LEU A 311 -4.41 31.44 3.68
C LEU A 311 -5.35 30.87 4.74
N GLN A 312 -6.13 29.83 4.37
CA GLN A 312 -7.01 29.14 5.30
C GLN A 312 -6.21 28.49 6.45
N ALA A 313 -5.08 27.85 6.13
CA ALA A 313 -4.20 27.25 7.13
C ALA A 313 -3.65 28.30 8.11
N LYS A 314 -3.17 29.43 7.58
CA LYS A 314 -2.74 30.57 8.42
C LYS A 314 -3.88 31.09 9.30
N ALA A 315 -5.08 31.18 8.80
CA ALA A 315 -6.25 31.66 9.57
C ALA A 315 -6.60 30.70 10.74
N VAL A 316 -6.43 29.39 10.54
CA VAL A 316 -6.60 28.38 11.61
C VAL A 316 -5.48 28.49 12.67
N GLY A 317 -4.27 28.78 12.22
CA GLY A 317 -3.06 28.85 13.03
C GLY A 317 -2.41 27.51 13.31
N GLU A 318 -1.09 27.52 13.46
CA GLU A 318 -0.27 26.29 13.57
C GLU A 318 -0.65 25.42 14.77
N ALA A 319 -0.85 26.01 15.95
CA ALA A 319 -1.20 25.27 17.16
C ALA A 319 -2.50 24.45 17.01
N ASN A 320 -3.52 25.03 16.36
CA ASN A 320 -4.79 24.37 16.12
C ASN A 320 -4.64 23.29 15.03
N LEU A 321 -3.89 23.57 13.95
CA LEU A 321 -3.60 22.58 12.91
C LEU A 321 -2.82 21.38 13.46
N PHE A 322 -1.86 21.63 14.33
CA PHE A 322 -1.10 20.58 14.98
C PHE A 322 -1.99 19.72 15.89
N ALA A 323 -2.79 20.35 16.74
CA ALA A 323 -3.72 19.62 17.61
C ALA A 323 -4.72 18.78 16.80
N GLU A 324 -5.30 19.36 15.73
CA GLU A 324 -6.21 18.63 14.83
C GLU A 324 -5.52 17.46 14.15
N HIS A 325 -4.29 17.65 13.67
CA HIS A 325 -3.51 16.60 13.03
C HIS A 325 -3.23 15.44 13.99
N VAL A 326 -2.65 15.74 15.16
CA VAL A 326 -2.32 14.72 16.17
C VAL A 326 -3.56 13.96 16.61
N GLN A 327 -4.65 14.66 16.90
CA GLN A 327 -5.92 14.03 17.29
C GLN A 327 -6.41 13.03 16.23
N ARG A 328 -6.43 13.44 14.96
CA ARG A 328 -6.91 12.60 13.86
C ARG A 328 -5.98 11.43 13.56
N PHE A 329 -4.66 11.68 13.62
CA PHE A 329 -3.67 10.68 13.29
C PHE A 329 -3.59 9.61 14.37
N THR A 330 -3.51 10.01 15.65
CA THR A 330 -3.48 9.08 16.79
C THR A 330 -4.77 8.28 16.87
N ALA A 331 -5.93 8.87 16.59
CA ALA A 331 -7.20 8.15 16.59
C ALA A 331 -7.23 6.95 15.63
N GLN A 332 -6.46 6.99 14.55
CA GLN A 332 -6.35 5.88 13.59
C GLN A 332 -5.20 4.91 13.96
N MET A 333 -4.06 5.43 14.37
CA MET A 333 -2.92 4.58 14.73
C MET A 333 -3.17 3.80 16.02
N ASP A 334 -3.86 4.38 17.00
CA ASP A 334 -4.16 3.77 18.30
C ASP A 334 -5.19 2.61 18.20
N ARG A 335 -5.88 2.46 17.08
CA ARG A 335 -6.82 1.33 16.86
C ARG A 335 -6.13 -0.02 16.95
N VAL A 336 -4.85 -0.09 16.57
CA VAL A 336 -4.06 -1.32 16.72
C VAL A 336 -2.80 -1.02 17.52
N GLN A 337 -2.60 -1.76 18.59
CA GLN A 337 -1.43 -1.66 19.46
C GLN A 337 -0.71 -3.00 19.51
N ALA A 338 0.58 -3.02 19.19
CA ALA A 338 1.41 -4.22 19.23
C ALA A 338 2.60 -4.01 20.16
N ARG A 339 2.76 -4.91 21.13
CA ARG A 339 3.88 -4.90 22.10
C ARG A 339 4.55 -6.27 22.08
N PHE A 340 5.76 -6.34 21.56
CA PHE A 340 6.58 -7.54 21.62
C PHE A 340 7.64 -7.34 22.71
N LEU A 341 7.59 -8.15 23.74
CA LEU A 341 8.40 -7.99 24.93
C LEU A 341 9.74 -8.72 24.81
N GLY A 342 10.74 -8.26 25.56
CA GLY A 342 12.04 -8.92 25.64
C GLY A 342 13.15 -8.26 24.83
N SER A 343 12.90 -7.06 24.27
CA SER A 343 13.97 -6.27 23.63
C SER A 343 15.02 -5.80 24.66
N ASP A 344 16.27 -5.85 24.24
CA ASP A 344 17.38 -5.25 24.97
C ASP A 344 17.24 -3.71 24.91
N PRO A 345 17.12 -3.01 26.05
CA PRO A 345 16.98 -1.54 26.06
C PRO A 345 18.13 -0.81 25.37
N ALA A 346 19.34 -1.36 25.42
CA ALA A 346 20.50 -0.76 24.75
C ALA A 346 20.35 -0.78 23.22
N ARG A 347 19.63 -1.78 22.66
CA ARG A 347 19.36 -1.86 21.22
C ARG A 347 18.20 -0.99 20.79
N SER A 348 17.10 -1.00 21.54
CA SER A 348 15.92 -0.21 21.20
C SER A 348 16.15 1.31 21.30
N SER A 349 17.19 1.75 22.00
CA SER A 349 17.61 3.15 22.10
C SER A 349 18.60 3.61 21.02
N LEU A 350 19.02 2.74 20.11
CA LEU A 350 19.93 3.10 19.01
C LEU A 350 19.23 3.96 17.94
N PRO A 351 19.96 4.88 17.28
CA PRO A 351 19.53 5.45 16.02
C PRO A 351 19.15 4.34 15.01
N ILE A 352 18.11 4.56 14.20
CA ILE A 352 17.45 3.47 13.48
C ILE A 352 18.38 2.70 12.53
N GLN A 353 19.30 3.40 11.86
CA GLN A 353 20.27 2.75 10.97
C GLN A 353 21.19 1.77 11.72
N ARG A 354 21.59 2.12 12.95
CA ARG A 354 22.39 1.22 13.81
C ARG A 354 21.52 0.12 14.45
N ARG A 355 20.29 0.43 14.81
CA ARG A 355 19.33 -0.52 15.35
C ARG A 355 19.01 -1.63 14.33
N LEU A 356 18.84 -1.25 13.05
CA LEU A 356 18.56 -2.19 11.96
C LEU A 356 19.74 -3.19 11.75
N ILE A 357 20.98 -2.70 11.78
CA ILE A 357 22.18 -3.55 11.71
C ILE A 357 22.23 -4.49 12.92
N ALA A 358 22.07 -3.95 14.13
CA ALA A 358 22.07 -4.76 15.35
C ALA A 358 20.93 -5.81 15.40
N TYR A 359 19.78 -5.48 14.81
CA TYR A 359 18.67 -6.42 14.65
C TYR A 359 19.02 -7.54 13.68
N TYR A 360 19.61 -7.23 12.53
CA TYR A 360 20.00 -8.23 11.53
C TYR A 360 21.00 -9.25 12.10
N GLU A 361 21.93 -8.81 12.94
CA GLU A 361 22.89 -9.68 13.61
C GLU A 361 22.25 -10.61 14.66
N HIS A 362 21.26 -10.10 15.44
CA HIS A 362 20.62 -10.78 16.55
C HIS A 362 19.14 -10.39 16.69
N PRO A 363 18.25 -10.84 15.79
CA PRO A 363 16.86 -10.41 15.77
C PRO A 363 16.07 -10.83 17.02
N GLU A 364 16.46 -11.94 17.67
CA GLU A 364 15.85 -12.42 18.91
C GLU A 364 16.04 -11.47 20.12
N ARG A 365 17.00 -10.53 20.02
CA ARG A 365 17.29 -9.56 21.07
C ARG A 365 16.50 -8.26 20.95
N ASP A 366 15.76 -8.06 19.87
CA ASP A 366 14.95 -6.84 19.69
C ASP A 366 13.61 -7.13 18.97
N PRO A 367 12.73 -7.97 19.53
CA PRO A 367 11.42 -8.25 18.93
C PRO A 367 10.57 -6.98 18.74
N ALA A 368 10.82 -5.91 19.51
CA ALA A 368 10.10 -4.65 19.36
C ALA A 368 10.34 -3.96 17.99
N LEU A 369 11.45 -4.25 17.30
CA LEU A 369 11.65 -3.72 15.94
C LEU A 369 10.64 -4.32 14.94
N ALA A 370 10.30 -5.59 15.08
CA ALA A 370 9.26 -6.22 14.25
C ALA A 370 7.87 -5.58 14.51
N ALA A 371 7.54 -5.27 15.78
CA ALA A 371 6.33 -4.54 16.12
C ALA A 371 6.33 -3.11 15.54
N LEU A 372 7.46 -2.41 15.60
CA LEU A 372 7.63 -1.08 15.00
C LEU A 372 7.45 -1.15 13.46
N TYR A 373 8.04 -2.16 12.81
CA TYR A 373 7.92 -2.34 11.36
C TYR A 373 6.48 -2.65 10.92
N MET A 374 5.74 -3.45 11.70
CA MET A 374 4.31 -3.67 11.47
C MET A 374 3.53 -2.35 11.55
N GLN A 375 3.79 -1.52 12.55
CA GLN A 375 3.15 -0.22 12.71
C GLN A 375 3.60 0.78 11.62
N LEU A 376 4.83 0.67 11.14
CA LEU A 376 5.31 1.47 10.00
C LEU A 376 4.47 1.20 8.74
N GLY A 377 4.15 -0.07 8.42
CA GLY A 377 3.28 -0.36 7.27
C GLY A 377 1.90 0.29 7.41
N ARG A 378 1.30 0.28 8.60
CA ARG A 378 0.04 1.02 8.85
C ARG A 378 0.21 2.53 8.70
N TYR A 379 1.30 3.09 9.23
CA TYR A 379 1.65 4.49 9.09
C TYR A 379 1.81 4.90 7.62
N LEU A 380 2.57 4.14 6.84
CA LEU A 380 2.81 4.41 5.43
C LEU A 380 1.52 4.34 4.60
N LEU A 381 0.61 3.40 4.91
CA LEU A 381 -0.69 3.31 4.25
C LEU A 381 -1.55 4.55 4.55
N LEU A 382 -1.70 4.92 5.82
CA LEU A 382 -2.44 6.11 6.24
C LEU A 382 -1.87 7.40 5.64
N SER A 383 -0.53 7.45 5.51
CA SER A 383 0.19 8.62 4.98
C SER A 383 0.16 8.73 3.45
N SER A 384 -0.10 7.62 2.71
CA SER A 384 0.02 7.57 1.25
C SER A 384 -1.32 7.46 0.50
N THR A 385 -2.42 7.18 1.21
CA THR A 385 -3.76 7.10 0.60
C THR A 385 -4.86 7.45 1.59
N ARG A 386 -5.99 7.91 1.07
CA ARG A 386 -7.21 8.25 1.83
C ARG A 386 -8.41 8.32 0.89
N PRO A 387 -9.66 8.31 1.40
CA PRO A 387 -10.84 8.53 0.57
C PRO A 387 -10.74 9.81 -0.26
N GLY A 388 -11.10 9.73 -1.55
CA GLY A 388 -11.04 10.85 -2.50
C GLY A 388 -9.63 11.21 -3.00
N ALA A 389 -8.59 10.47 -2.61
CA ALA A 389 -7.25 10.51 -3.19
C ALA A 389 -7.00 9.30 -4.11
N LEU A 390 -5.78 9.15 -4.59
CA LEU A 390 -5.36 8.00 -5.38
C LEU A 390 -4.81 6.87 -4.47
N PRO A 391 -4.80 5.62 -4.94
CA PRO A 391 -4.06 4.56 -4.29
C PRO A 391 -2.57 4.87 -4.17
N PRO A 392 -1.83 4.28 -3.20
CA PRO A 392 -0.38 4.36 -3.18
C PRO A 392 0.18 3.63 -4.40
N ASN A 393 1.05 4.31 -5.16
CA ASN A 393 1.75 3.72 -6.31
C ASN A 393 3.00 2.95 -5.84
N LEU A 394 3.87 2.49 -6.76
CA LEU A 394 5.11 1.78 -6.41
C LEU A 394 6.03 2.56 -5.46
N GLN A 395 5.92 3.89 -5.43
CA GLN A 395 6.66 4.77 -4.53
C GLN A 395 5.83 5.22 -3.30
N GLY A 396 4.64 4.64 -3.10
CA GLY A 396 3.65 5.22 -2.19
C GLY A 396 3.20 6.58 -2.69
N ILE A 397 3.78 7.65 -2.14
CA ILE A 397 3.70 9.02 -2.64
C ILE A 397 5.08 9.72 -2.60
N TRP A 398 6.17 8.99 -2.31
CA TRP A 398 7.48 9.59 -2.09
C TRP A 398 8.43 9.29 -3.25
N THR A 399 8.87 10.33 -3.93
CA THR A 399 9.88 10.28 -5.00
C THR A 399 10.66 11.59 -5.08
N GLU A 400 11.91 11.51 -5.53
CA GLU A 400 12.76 12.68 -5.81
C GLU A 400 13.03 12.86 -7.30
N THR A 401 12.42 12.03 -8.14
CA THR A 401 12.77 11.97 -9.57
C THR A 401 11.60 12.37 -10.46
N ILE A 402 11.91 12.71 -11.71
CA ILE A 402 10.95 12.97 -12.78
C ILE A 402 10.55 11.65 -13.45
N GLN A 403 11.50 10.75 -13.56
CA GLN A 403 11.29 9.39 -14.03
C GLN A 403 11.41 8.46 -12.83
N ALA A 404 10.29 8.12 -12.22
CA ALA A 404 10.27 7.13 -11.14
C ALA A 404 10.58 5.72 -11.69
N PRO A 405 11.22 4.84 -10.91
CA PRO A 405 11.38 3.44 -11.28
C PRO A 405 10.04 2.82 -11.68
N TRP A 406 10.01 2.12 -12.82
CA TRP A 406 8.78 1.57 -13.44
C TRP A 406 7.64 2.60 -13.55
N ASN A 407 7.99 3.86 -13.87
CA ASN A 407 7.06 5.00 -13.91
C ASN A 407 6.38 5.34 -12.58
N GLY A 408 6.71 4.64 -11.49
CA GLY A 408 5.94 4.73 -10.25
C GLY A 408 4.47 4.34 -10.45
N ASP A 409 4.19 3.39 -11.34
CA ASP A 409 2.83 3.08 -11.74
C ASP A 409 2.13 2.05 -10.81
N TYR A 410 0.96 1.61 -11.21
CA TYR A 410 0.23 0.54 -10.54
C TYR A 410 0.52 -0.78 -11.24
N HIS A 411 1.41 -1.59 -10.67
CA HIS A 411 1.57 -2.97 -11.10
C HIS A 411 0.49 -3.84 -10.47
N LEU A 412 -0.28 -4.54 -11.31
CA LEU A 412 -1.52 -5.22 -10.94
C LEU A 412 -1.39 -6.75 -10.91
N ASN A 413 -0.16 -7.26 -10.92
CA ASN A 413 0.09 -8.69 -10.75
C ASN A 413 0.55 -9.07 -9.33
N ILE A 414 0.71 -8.08 -8.44
CA ILE A 414 0.99 -8.23 -7.00
C ILE A 414 1.09 -6.89 -6.24
N ASN A 415 1.77 -5.87 -6.80
CA ASN A 415 2.27 -4.74 -6.04
C ASN A 415 1.15 -3.85 -5.47
N LEU A 416 0.21 -3.38 -6.31
CA LEU A 416 -0.92 -2.59 -5.82
C LEU A 416 -1.78 -3.38 -4.83
N GLN A 417 -1.99 -4.65 -5.09
CA GLN A 417 -2.75 -5.52 -4.21
C GLN A 417 -2.07 -5.64 -2.83
N MET A 418 -0.75 -5.85 -2.81
CA MET A 418 0.05 -5.93 -1.59
C MET A 418 -0.02 -4.64 -0.76
N ASN A 419 -0.11 -3.48 -1.42
CA ASN A 419 -0.23 -2.19 -0.73
C ASN A 419 -1.46 -2.14 0.19
N TYR A 420 -2.52 -2.88 -0.11
CA TYR A 420 -3.76 -2.90 0.66
C TYR A 420 -3.91 -4.07 1.64
N TRP A 421 -2.98 -5.04 1.66
CA TRP A 421 -3.09 -6.18 2.59
C TRP A 421 -3.18 -5.79 4.08
N PRO A 422 -2.48 -4.75 4.58
CA PRO A 422 -2.64 -4.35 5.97
C PRO A 422 -3.92 -3.54 6.26
N ALA A 423 -4.68 -3.10 5.26
CA ALA A 423 -5.77 -2.13 5.43
C ALA A 423 -6.89 -2.64 6.37
N GLU A 424 -7.47 -3.79 6.06
CA GLU A 424 -8.61 -4.32 6.81
C GLU A 424 -8.20 -4.82 8.18
N LYS A 425 -7.29 -5.79 8.24
CA LYS A 425 -6.81 -6.37 9.49
C LYS A 425 -6.14 -5.34 10.39
N GLY A 426 -5.39 -4.41 9.81
CA GLY A 426 -4.73 -3.30 10.48
C GLY A 426 -5.65 -2.14 10.91
N ALA A 427 -6.97 -2.30 10.82
CA ALA A 427 -7.98 -1.33 11.23
C ALA A 427 -7.89 0.06 10.56
N LEU A 428 -7.58 0.07 9.26
CA LEU A 428 -7.58 1.25 8.39
C LEU A 428 -8.51 1.06 7.17
N PRO A 429 -9.76 0.58 7.35
CA PRO A 429 -10.66 0.23 6.25
C PRO A 429 -11.01 1.41 5.35
N GLU A 430 -10.98 2.64 5.86
CA GLU A 430 -11.25 3.86 5.08
C GLU A 430 -10.29 4.04 3.91
N THR A 431 -9.06 3.53 4.00
CA THR A 431 -8.07 3.64 2.93
C THR A 431 -8.48 2.88 1.66
N VAL A 432 -9.28 1.83 1.80
CA VAL A 432 -9.80 1.03 0.67
C VAL A 432 -10.74 1.85 -0.23
N GLY A 433 -11.31 2.96 0.28
CA GLY A 433 -12.13 3.86 -0.51
C GLY A 433 -11.41 4.41 -1.76
N ALA A 434 -10.13 4.78 -1.64
CA ALA A 434 -9.33 5.25 -2.77
C ALA A 434 -9.12 4.16 -3.83
N LEU A 435 -8.89 2.91 -3.41
CA LEU A 435 -8.79 1.78 -4.34
C LEU A 435 -10.12 1.53 -5.05
N THR A 436 -11.24 1.55 -4.30
CA THR A 436 -12.57 1.36 -4.87
C THR A 436 -12.88 2.41 -5.93
N ASP A 437 -12.65 3.69 -5.62
CA ASP A 437 -12.88 4.81 -6.55
C ASP A 437 -12.02 4.67 -7.81
N TRP A 438 -10.75 4.30 -7.66
CA TRP A 438 -9.83 4.10 -8.78
C TRP A 438 -10.25 2.91 -9.64
N VAL A 439 -10.59 1.76 -9.04
CA VAL A 439 -11.06 0.58 -9.77
C VAL A 439 -12.32 0.90 -10.57
N GLU A 440 -13.31 1.57 -9.98
CA GLU A 440 -14.51 2.02 -10.69
C GLU A 440 -14.17 2.92 -11.89
N SER A 441 -13.17 3.80 -11.73
CA SER A 441 -12.76 4.75 -12.76
C SER A 441 -12.14 4.08 -13.99
N ILE A 442 -11.50 2.92 -13.82
CA ILE A 442 -10.87 2.18 -14.94
C ILE A 442 -11.82 1.22 -15.65
N VAL A 443 -13.01 0.93 -15.10
CA VAL A 443 -13.98 0.00 -15.70
C VAL A 443 -14.32 0.37 -17.15
N PRO A 444 -14.64 1.63 -17.52
CA PRO A 444 -14.95 1.99 -18.91
C PRO A 444 -13.81 1.70 -19.89
N SER A 445 -12.56 1.97 -19.47
CA SER A 445 -11.36 1.64 -20.25
C SER A 445 -11.16 0.14 -20.35
N GLY A 446 -11.40 -0.59 -19.26
CA GLY A 446 -11.35 -2.05 -19.20
C GLY A 446 -12.41 -2.72 -20.10
N GLU A 447 -13.61 -2.14 -20.20
CA GLU A 447 -14.63 -2.59 -21.16
C GLU A 447 -14.19 -2.37 -22.60
N ARG A 448 -13.53 -1.23 -22.88
CA ARG A 448 -12.92 -0.99 -24.19
C ARG A 448 -11.86 -2.02 -24.51
N THR A 449 -10.98 -2.34 -23.55
CA THR A 449 -9.96 -3.38 -23.68
C THR A 449 -10.60 -4.76 -23.95
N ALA A 450 -11.63 -5.13 -23.18
CA ALA A 450 -12.35 -6.39 -23.39
C ALA A 450 -12.94 -6.50 -24.81
N ARG A 451 -13.56 -5.43 -25.31
CA ARG A 451 -14.10 -5.40 -26.70
C ARG A 451 -12.99 -5.44 -27.75
N THR A 452 -11.92 -4.66 -27.58
CA THR A 452 -10.89 -4.47 -28.60
C THR A 452 -9.98 -5.68 -28.73
N PHE A 453 -9.52 -6.26 -27.63
CA PHE A 453 -8.59 -7.38 -27.66
C PHE A 453 -9.28 -8.75 -27.68
N TYR A 454 -10.46 -8.87 -27.06
CA TYR A 454 -11.08 -10.19 -26.83
C TYR A 454 -12.45 -10.36 -27.49
N ARG A 455 -13.05 -9.30 -28.01
CA ARG A 455 -14.47 -9.28 -28.43
C ARG A 455 -15.42 -9.76 -27.34
N ALA A 456 -15.06 -9.50 -26.07
CA ALA A 456 -15.76 -9.97 -24.88
C ALA A 456 -16.68 -8.91 -24.28
N LYS A 457 -17.63 -9.38 -23.46
CA LYS A 457 -18.46 -8.56 -22.56
C LYS A 457 -17.73 -8.36 -21.25
N GLY A 458 -18.16 -7.37 -20.46
CA GLY A 458 -17.55 -7.03 -19.17
C GLY A 458 -16.26 -6.24 -19.34
N TRP A 459 -15.37 -6.25 -18.35
CA TRP A 459 -14.14 -5.46 -18.34
C TRP A 459 -12.93 -6.29 -17.91
N VAL A 460 -11.76 -5.86 -18.36
CA VAL A 460 -10.47 -6.49 -18.05
C VAL A 460 -9.41 -5.41 -17.92
N THR A 461 -8.44 -5.63 -17.04
CA THR A 461 -7.17 -4.90 -17.02
C THR A 461 -6.01 -5.89 -16.94
N HIS A 462 -4.87 -5.48 -17.47
CA HIS A 462 -3.64 -6.25 -17.47
C HIS A 462 -2.71 -5.77 -16.36
N VAL A 463 -1.43 -6.11 -16.44
CA VAL A 463 -0.46 -5.86 -15.37
C VAL A 463 -0.19 -4.39 -15.09
N LEU A 464 -0.28 -3.53 -16.10
CA LEU A 464 0.04 -2.12 -15.99
C LEU A 464 -1.22 -1.27 -15.77
N GLY A 465 -1.15 -0.33 -14.84
CA GLY A 465 -2.16 0.67 -14.56
C GLY A 465 -1.54 2.01 -14.20
N ASN A 466 -2.27 3.10 -14.42
CA ASN A 466 -1.85 4.45 -14.08
C ASN A 466 -3.06 5.37 -13.82
N VAL A 467 -2.83 6.65 -13.60
CA VAL A 467 -3.89 7.64 -13.39
C VAL A 467 -4.66 7.99 -14.68
N TRP A 468 -4.12 7.60 -15.84
CA TRP A 468 -4.71 7.81 -17.17
C TRP A 468 -5.57 6.63 -17.64
N GLN A 469 -5.89 5.69 -16.73
CA GLN A 469 -6.78 4.55 -16.98
C GLN A 469 -6.23 3.55 -18.03
N PHE A 470 -4.93 3.31 -18.05
CA PHE A 470 -4.34 2.29 -18.90
C PHE A 470 -4.78 0.89 -18.44
N THR A 471 -5.30 0.07 -19.39
CA THR A 471 -5.82 -1.27 -19.10
C THR A 471 -5.41 -2.31 -20.16
N ALA A 472 -4.74 -1.87 -21.24
CA ALA A 472 -4.30 -2.74 -22.33
C ALA A 472 -3.20 -3.73 -21.88
N PRO A 473 -2.93 -4.81 -22.64
CA PRO A 473 -1.73 -5.64 -22.41
C PRO A 473 -0.45 -4.79 -22.42
N GLY A 474 0.56 -5.22 -21.67
CA GLY A 474 1.86 -4.59 -21.72
C GLY A 474 2.61 -4.85 -23.04
N GLU A 475 3.76 -4.21 -23.22
CA GLU A 475 4.54 -4.22 -24.47
C GLU A 475 5.25 -5.55 -24.73
N HIS A 476 5.37 -6.41 -23.74
CA HIS A 476 6.01 -7.72 -23.86
C HIS A 476 5.13 -8.80 -23.24
N PRO A 477 4.93 -9.94 -23.93
CA PRO A 477 4.02 -10.99 -23.45
C PRO A 477 4.43 -11.65 -22.13
N SER A 478 5.72 -11.73 -21.80
CA SER A 478 6.20 -12.42 -20.60
C SER A 478 5.66 -11.84 -19.29
N TRP A 479 5.42 -10.54 -19.25
CA TRP A 479 4.81 -9.85 -18.11
C TRP A 479 3.48 -9.17 -18.47
N GLY A 480 3.33 -8.71 -19.72
CA GLY A 480 2.18 -7.90 -20.15
C GLY A 480 0.92 -8.70 -20.50
N ALA A 481 1.00 -10.02 -20.70
CA ALA A 481 -0.14 -10.83 -21.09
C ALA A 481 -1.05 -11.28 -19.92
N THR A 482 -0.63 -11.09 -18.67
CA THR A 482 -1.48 -11.36 -17.49
C THR A 482 -2.75 -10.53 -17.55
N ASN A 483 -3.91 -11.16 -17.54
CA ASN A 483 -5.22 -10.51 -17.68
C ASN A 483 -6.16 -10.75 -16.49
N THR A 484 -5.72 -11.43 -15.44
CA THR A 484 -6.50 -11.70 -14.23
C THR A 484 -6.44 -10.57 -13.20
N SER A 485 -5.77 -9.47 -13.50
CA SER A 485 -5.63 -8.32 -12.60
C SER A 485 -6.97 -7.70 -12.18
N ALA A 486 -7.94 -7.59 -13.11
CA ALA A 486 -9.29 -7.13 -12.79
C ALA A 486 -9.98 -8.03 -11.75
N ALA A 487 -9.80 -9.34 -11.88
CA ALA A 487 -10.36 -10.33 -10.97
C ALA A 487 -9.70 -10.22 -9.57
N TRP A 488 -8.38 -10.04 -9.52
CA TRP A 488 -7.68 -9.87 -8.24
C TRP A 488 -8.03 -8.55 -7.54
N LEU A 489 -8.25 -7.47 -8.28
CA LEU A 489 -8.75 -6.22 -7.68
C LEU A 489 -10.14 -6.41 -7.04
N CYS A 490 -11.01 -7.23 -7.63
CA CYS A 490 -12.32 -7.54 -7.06
C CYS A 490 -12.23 -8.28 -5.71
N GLU A 491 -11.16 -9.05 -5.45
CA GLU A 491 -10.91 -9.68 -4.15
C GLU A 491 -10.83 -8.62 -3.05
N HIS A 492 -10.03 -7.55 -3.24
CA HIS A 492 -9.92 -6.46 -2.26
C HIS A 492 -11.25 -5.77 -1.99
N LEU A 493 -12.05 -5.51 -3.05
CA LEU A 493 -13.37 -4.89 -2.90
C LEU A 493 -14.30 -5.80 -2.09
N TYR A 494 -14.33 -7.09 -2.39
CA TYR A 494 -15.18 -8.03 -1.67
C TYR A 494 -14.68 -8.27 -0.24
N ASN A 495 -13.37 -8.26 -0.04
CA ASN A 495 -12.77 -8.41 1.29
C ASN A 495 -13.16 -7.25 2.22
N HIS A 496 -13.21 -6.01 1.71
CA HIS A 496 -13.74 -4.88 2.46
C HIS A 496 -15.19 -5.13 2.93
N TYR A 497 -16.04 -5.70 2.06
CA TYR A 497 -17.39 -6.12 2.47
C TYR A 497 -17.35 -7.23 3.54
N ARG A 498 -16.50 -8.24 3.41
CA ARG A 498 -16.37 -9.31 4.42
C ARG A 498 -16.02 -8.77 5.80
N TYR A 499 -15.16 -7.76 5.86
CA TYR A 499 -14.76 -7.11 7.11
C TYR A 499 -15.77 -6.08 7.62
N SER A 500 -16.45 -5.35 6.76
CA SER A 500 -17.39 -4.30 7.16
C SER A 500 -18.81 -4.79 7.35
N GLN A 501 -19.25 -5.82 6.63
CA GLN A 501 -20.64 -6.28 6.51
C GLN A 501 -21.58 -5.17 5.99
N ASP A 502 -21.02 -4.16 5.29
CA ASP A 502 -21.78 -3.05 4.72
C ASP A 502 -22.49 -3.46 3.42
N ARG A 503 -23.80 -3.67 3.51
CA ARG A 503 -24.63 -4.05 2.37
C ARG A 503 -24.72 -2.94 1.30
N ALA A 504 -24.64 -1.67 1.68
CA ALA A 504 -24.67 -0.56 0.72
C ALA A 504 -23.37 -0.55 -0.11
N TYR A 505 -22.24 -0.78 0.54
CA TYR A 505 -20.97 -0.95 -0.15
C TYR A 505 -21.00 -2.17 -1.09
N LEU A 506 -21.54 -3.31 -0.66
CA LEU A 506 -21.70 -4.49 -1.51
C LEU A 506 -22.55 -4.18 -2.76
N GLN A 507 -23.64 -3.40 -2.62
CA GLN A 507 -24.45 -2.95 -3.75
C GLN A 507 -23.66 -2.07 -4.74
N ARG A 508 -22.75 -1.24 -4.22
CA ARG A 508 -21.87 -0.40 -5.02
C ARG A 508 -20.89 -1.19 -5.86
N ILE A 509 -20.18 -2.15 -5.24
CA ILE A 509 -19.10 -2.90 -5.92
C ILE A 509 -19.61 -4.06 -6.79
N TYR A 510 -20.83 -4.53 -6.57
CA TYR A 510 -21.37 -5.70 -7.28
C TYR A 510 -21.32 -5.56 -8.82
N PRO A 511 -21.66 -4.41 -9.44
CA PRO A 511 -21.54 -4.24 -10.90
C PRO A 511 -20.12 -4.39 -11.41
N VAL A 512 -19.11 -3.96 -10.63
CA VAL A 512 -17.69 -4.09 -10.95
C VAL A 512 -17.29 -5.57 -10.97
N MET A 513 -17.62 -6.30 -9.90
CA MET A 513 -17.37 -7.74 -9.78
C MET A 513 -18.09 -8.53 -10.88
N GLN A 514 -19.38 -8.21 -11.12
CA GLN A 514 -20.18 -8.83 -12.17
C GLN A 514 -19.57 -8.63 -13.57
N GLY A 515 -19.06 -7.41 -13.82
CA GLY A 515 -18.42 -7.07 -15.10
C GLY A 515 -17.14 -7.88 -15.31
N ALA A 516 -16.26 -7.98 -14.30
CA ALA A 516 -15.07 -8.81 -14.35
C ALA A 516 -15.42 -10.30 -14.56
N ALA A 517 -16.39 -10.83 -13.82
CA ALA A 517 -16.83 -12.22 -13.97
C ALA A 517 -17.43 -12.50 -15.35
N ARG A 518 -18.21 -11.57 -15.93
CA ARG A 518 -18.74 -11.68 -17.30
C ARG A 518 -17.64 -11.75 -18.35
N PHE A 519 -16.56 -11.02 -18.18
CA PHE A 519 -15.41 -11.10 -19.08
C PHE A 519 -14.89 -12.53 -19.15
N PHE A 520 -14.58 -13.15 -18.02
CA PHE A 520 -14.05 -14.50 -18.00
C PHE A 520 -15.05 -15.55 -18.43
N LEU A 521 -16.34 -15.44 -18.07
CA LEU A 521 -17.38 -16.35 -18.59
C LEU A 521 -17.50 -16.33 -20.12
N THR A 522 -17.10 -15.24 -20.78
CA THR A 522 -17.13 -15.11 -22.23
C THR A 522 -15.82 -15.44 -22.93
N THR A 523 -14.70 -15.48 -22.19
CA THR A 523 -13.36 -15.66 -22.77
C THR A 523 -12.70 -16.99 -22.44
N LEU A 524 -13.11 -17.65 -21.35
CA LEU A 524 -12.63 -18.98 -21.02
C LEU A 524 -12.93 -19.98 -22.16
N VAL A 525 -11.97 -20.83 -22.42
CA VAL A 525 -12.09 -21.88 -23.45
C VAL A 525 -11.89 -23.25 -22.81
N LYS A 526 -12.52 -24.27 -23.38
CA LYS A 526 -12.34 -25.65 -22.95
C LYS A 526 -11.01 -26.17 -23.46
N ASP A 527 -10.13 -26.60 -22.59
CA ASP A 527 -8.90 -27.28 -22.99
C ASP A 527 -9.24 -28.67 -23.54
N PRO A 528 -8.82 -28.98 -24.78
CA PRO A 528 -9.17 -30.27 -25.42
C PRO A 528 -8.52 -31.48 -24.76
N LYS A 529 -7.41 -31.27 -24.00
CA LYS A 529 -6.71 -32.38 -23.34
C LYS A 529 -7.34 -32.71 -21.98
N SER A 530 -7.54 -31.71 -21.14
CA SER A 530 -8.02 -31.93 -19.77
C SER A 530 -9.53 -31.81 -19.62
N GLY A 531 -10.21 -31.16 -20.58
CA GLY A 531 -11.65 -30.89 -20.52
C GLY A 531 -12.04 -29.74 -19.58
N TYR A 532 -11.10 -29.13 -18.86
CA TYR A 532 -11.35 -27.97 -18.01
C TYR A 532 -11.46 -26.66 -18.77
N LEU A 533 -12.12 -25.68 -18.18
CA LEU A 533 -12.10 -24.31 -18.67
C LEU A 533 -10.76 -23.67 -18.26
N VAL A 534 -10.10 -23.00 -19.22
CA VAL A 534 -8.82 -22.33 -19.05
C VAL A 534 -8.82 -20.93 -19.64
N ASN A 535 -8.04 -20.05 -19.06
CA ASN A 535 -7.76 -18.71 -19.56
C ASN A 535 -6.65 -18.77 -20.61
N VAL A 536 -6.89 -18.24 -21.82
CA VAL A 536 -5.96 -18.33 -22.96
C VAL A 536 -6.05 -17.06 -23.84
N PRO A 537 -4.96 -16.35 -24.07
CA PRO A 537 -3.62 -16.50 -23.52
C PRO A 537 -3.50 -15.98 -22.09
N THR A 538 -2.48 -16.44 -21.38
CA THR A 538 -2.10 -15.95 -20.06
C THR A 538 -0.62 -16.19 -19.77
N THR A 539 -0.16 -15.77 -18.59
CA THR A 539 1.15 -16.12 -18.01
C THR A 539 0.97 -16.56 -16.56
N SER A 540 1.96 -17.26 -15.99
CA SER A 540 2.15 -17.25 -14.53
C SER A 540 3.13 -16.13 -14.23
N PRO A 541 2.70 -14.95 -13.75
CA PRO A 541 3.62 -13.83 -13.57
C PRO A 541 4.76 -14.18 -12.61
N GLU A 542 6.01 -13.86 -12.91
CA GLU A 542 6.52 -13.51 -14.23
C GLU A 542 7.51 -14.57 -14.69
N ASN A 543 7.29 -15.84 -14.26
CA ASN A 543 8.18 -16.96 -14.54
C ASN A 543 7.96 -17.49 -15.96
N SER A 544 8.96 -18.19 -16.45
CA SER A 544 8.96 -18.86 -17.75
C SER A 544 9.25 -20.36 -17.57
N TYR A 545 8.89 -21.12 -18.58
CA TYR A 545 9.13 -22.56 -18.61
C TYR A 545 9.76 -23.01 -19.92
N TYR A 546 10.38 -24.17 -19.91
CA TYR A 546 10.90 -24.79 -21.11
C TYR A 546 9.82 -25.66 -21.77
N THR A 547 9.54 -25.40 -23.04
CA THR A 547 8.70 -26.31 -23.88
C THR A 547 9.41 -27.69 -24.02
N PRO A 548 8.67 -28.74 -24.44
CA PRO A 548 9.29 -30.05 -24.73
C PRO A 548 10.44 -29.96 -25.75
N GLN A 549 10.47 -28.93 -26.60
CA GLN A 549 11.53 -28.67 -27.57
C GLN A 549 12.69 -27.82 -26.99
N GLY A 550 12.71 -27.57 -25.67
CA GLY A 550 13.75 -26.81 -24.98
C GLY A 550 13.73 -25.30 -25.23
N LYS A 551 12.61 -24.74 -25.67
CA LYS A 551 12.45 -23.29 -25.86
C LYS A 551 11.85 -22.65 -24.59
N ALA A 552 12.50 -21.60 -24.07
CA ALA A 552 11.95 -20.81 -22.98
C ALA A 552 10.77 -19.98 -23.46
N VAL A 553 9.65 -20.03 -22.75
CA VAL A 553 8.41 -19.28 -23.02
C VAL A 553 7.73 -18.89 -21.70
N ALA A 554 7.04 -17.74 -21.72
CA ALA A 554 6.28 -17.27 -20.57
C ALA A 554 4.76 -17.48 -20.72
N VAL A 555 4.26 -17.44 -21.98
CA VAL A 555 2.82 -17.54 -22.22
C VAL A 555 2.32 -18.98 -22.18
N ALA A 556 1.12 -19.16 -21.69
CA ALA A 556 0.52 -20.47 -21.49
C ALA A 556 -0.96 -20.50 -21.84
N ALA A 557 -1.50 -21.72 -21.94
CA ALA A 557 -2.93 -22.00 -21.93
C ALA A 557 -3.34 -22.37 -20.51
N GLY A 558 -3.66 -21.36 -19.70
CA GLY A 558 -4.00 -21.50 -18.29
C GLY A 558 -2.78 -21.56 -17.37
N SER A 559 -2.94 -21.01 -16.17
CA SER A 559 -2.00 -21.10 -15.06
C SER A 559 -2.75 -21.44 -13.77
N THR A 560 -2.06 -21.98 -12.79
CA THR A 560 -2.65 -22.24 -11.47
C THR A 560 -3.13 -20.97 -10.81
N MET A 561 -2.37 -19.87 -10.92
CA MET A 561 -2.78 -18.56 -10.41
C MET A 561 -4.11 -18.11 -11.01
N ASP A 562 -4.29 -18.23 -12.34
CA ASP A 562 -5.57 -17.87 -12.97
C ASP A 562 -6.73 -18.66 -12.39
N ASN A 563 -6.56 -19.98 -12.28
CA ASN A 563 -7.63 -20.88 -11.80
C ASN A 563 -8.02 -20.52 -10.36
N GLN A 564 -7.05 -20.20 -9.51
CA GLN A 564 -7.26 -19.79 -8.11
C GLN A 564 -7.99 -18.43 -8.05
N ILE A 565 -7.52 -17.42 -8.79
CA ILE A 565 -8.14 -16.08 -8.84
C ILE A 565 -9.56 -16.15 -9.41
N LEU A 566 -9.77 -16.92 -10.47
CA LEU A 566 -11.09 -17.04 -11.10
C LEU A 566 -12.07 -17.82 -10.23
N ARG A 567 -11.59 -18.82 -9.49
CA ARG A 567 -12.39 -19.54 -8.50
C ARG A 567 -12.88 -18.59 -7.41
N GLU A 568 -12.02 -17.73 -6.92
CA GLU A 568 -12.37 -16.72 -5.93
C GLU A 568 -13.34 -15.69 -6.50
N LEU A 569 -13.04 -15.08 -7.67
CA LEU A 569 -13.93 -14.13 -8.33
C LEU A 569 -15.33 -14.69 -8.53
N PHE A 570 -15.44 -15.90 -9.06
CA PHE A 570 -16.76 -16.51 -9.34
C PHE A 570 -17.49 -16.86 -8.04
N SER A 571 -16.79 -17.37 -7.02
CA SER A 571 -17.38 -17.66 -5.72
C SER A 571 -17.88 -16.42 -5.02
N THR A 572 -17.04 -15.39 -4.93
CA THR A 572 -17.37 -14.13 -4.22
C THR A 572 -18.45 -13.33 -4.96
N THR A 573 -18.41 -13.31 -6.31
CA THR A 573 -19.47 -12.67 -7.10
C THR A 573 -20.81 -13.39 -6.96
N ARG A 574 -20.80 -14.73 -6.91
CA ARG A 574 -21.99 -15.55 -6.63
C ARG A 574 -22.54 -15.27 -5.24
N GLU A 575 -21.68 -15.23 -4.21
CA GLU A 575 -22.07 -14.92 -2.84
C GLU A 575 -22.65 -13.49 -2.75
N ALA A 576 -22.04 -12.51 -3.39
CA ALA A 576 -22.53 -11.14 -3.47
C ALA A 576 -23.92 -11.07 -4.13
N ALA A 577 -24.13 -11.76 -5.26
CA ALA A 577 -25.42 -11.85 -5.94
C ALA A 577 -26.50 -12.45 -5.04
N MET A 578 -26.18 -13.55 -4.35
CA MET A 578 -27.09 -14.23 -3.42
C MET A 578 -27.41 -13.33 -2.21
N ALA A 579 -26.42 -12.68 -1.60
CA ALA A 579 -26.60 -11.76 -0.49
C ALA A 579 -27.50 -10.57 -0.88
N LEU A 580 -27.41 -10.11 -2.13
CA LEU A 580 -28.25 -9.02 -2.67
C LEU A 580 -29.61 -9.49 -3.20
N GLY A 581 -29.82 -10.80 -3.34
CA GLY A 581 -31.05 -11.36 -3.91
C GLY A 581 -31.20 -11.10 -5.43
N ARG A 582 -30.08 -11.11 -6.19
CA ARG A 582 -30.01 -10.70 -7.60
C ARG A 582 -29.55 -11.83 -8.52
N ASP A 583 -29.87 -11.70 -9.81
CA ASP A 583 -29.24 -12.36 -10.95
C ASP A 583 -29.15 -13.90 -10.84
N ARG A 584 -30.23 -14.58 -10.49
CA ARG A 584 -30.25 -16.05 -10.30
C ARG A 584 -29.63 -16.82 -11.48
N THR A 585 -29.95 -16.45 -12.72
CA THR A 585 -29.38 -17.08 -13.94
C THR A 585 -27.86 -16.89 -14.02
N PHE A 586 -27.37 -15.71 -13.57
CA PHE A 586 -25.94 -15.44 -13.50
C PHE A 586 -25.25 -16.27 -12.41
N VAL A 587 -25.90 -16.44 -11.25
CA VAL A 587 -25.46 -17.33 -10.17
C VAL A 587 -25.29 -18.77 -10.66
N ASP A 588 -26.25 -19.27 -11.46
CA ASP A 588 -26.19 -20.61 -12.04
C ASP A 588 -25.04 -20.75 -13.06
N SER A 589 -24.80 -19.72 -13.88
CA SER A 589 -23.68 -19.65 -14.81
C SER A 589 -22.32 -19.69 -14.08
N LEU A 590 -22.16 -18.89 -13.01
CA LEU A 590 -20.97 -18.90 -12.16
C LEU A 590 -20.74 -20.26 -11.50
N SER A 591 -21.81 -20.87 -10.98
CA SER A 591 -21.75 -22.19 -10.34
C SER A 591 -21.34 -23.27 -11.33
N THR A 592 -21.76 -23.16 -12.59
CA THR A 592 -21.38 -24.09 -13.66
C THR A 592 -19.93 -23.93 -14.03
N ALA A 593 -19.45 -22.68 -14.20
CA ALA A 593 -18.06 -22.39 -14.52
C ALA A 593 -17.11 -22.88 -13.40
N LEU A 594 -17.48 -22.63 -12.13
CA LEU A 594 -16.71 -23.10 -10.97
C LEU A 594 -16.43 -24.60 -10.98
N ARG A 595 -17.41 -25.42 -11.37
CA ARG A 595 -17.22 -26.89 -11.48
C ARG A 595 -16.31 -27.30 -12.63
N GLN A 596 -16.10 -26.43 -13.60
CA GLN A 596 -15.31 -26.69 -14.81
C GLN A 596 -13.91 -26.11 -14.78
N LEU A 597 -13.57 -25.24 -13.80
CA LEU A 597 -12.20 -24.77 -13.60
C LEU A 597 -11.31 -25.89 -13.07
N LYS A 598 -10.09 -26.00 -13.59
CA LYS A 598 -9.11 -26.97 -13.10
C LYS A 598 -8.81 -26.69 -11.61
N PRO A 599 -8.92 -27.70 -10.73
CA PRO A 599 -8.53 -27.56 -9.34
C PRO A 599 -7.00 -27.37 -9.22
N THR A 600 -6.55 -26.82 -8.11
CA THR A 600 -5.12 -26.79 -7.75
C THR A 600 -4.61 -28.22 -7.60
N THR A 601 -3.50 -28.56 -8.23
CA THR A 601 -2.93 -29.91 -8.27
C THR A 601 -1.47 -29.94 -7.87
N LEU A 602 -1.00 -31.11 -7.41
CA LEU A 602 0.39 -31.39 -7.12
C LEU A 602 1.10 -31.97 -8.34
N GLY A 603 2.34 -31.58 -8.55
CA GLY A 603 3.25 -32.21 -9.49
C GLY A 603 3.83 -33.54 -8.98
N PRO A 604 4.61 -34.24 -9.81
CA PRO A 604 5.26 -35.51 -9.42
C PRO A 604 6.22 -35.37 -8.24
N ASP A 605 6.79 -34.20 -8.03
CA ASP A 605 7.69 -33.88 -6.90
C ASP A 605 6.94 -33.46 -5.62
N GLY A 606 5.58 -33.45 -5.69
CA GLY A 606 4.70 -33.08 -4.59
C GLY A 606 4.61 -31.56 -4.33
N ARG A 607 5.14 -30.71 -5.22
CA ARG A 607 4.94 -29.27 -5.19
C ARG A 607 3.61 -28.88 -5.86
N ILE A 608 3.11 -27.69 -5.58
CA ILE A 608 1.98 -27.10 -6.33
C ILE A 608 2.45 -26.86 -7.77
N MET A 609 1.71 -27.37 -8.74
CA MET A 609 1.98 -27.12 -10.17
C MET A 609 1.72 -25.65 -10.50
N GLU A 610 2.65 -25.01 -11.21
CA GLU A 610 2.54 -23.60 -11.61
C GLU A 610 1.69 -23.43 -12.88
N TRP A 611 1.76 -24.40 -13.80
CA TRP A 611 1.02 -24.40 -15.08
C TRP A 611 0.07 -25.59 -15.19
N MET A 612 -0.59 -25.71 -16.33
CA MET A 612 -1.50 -26.83 -16.59
C MET A 612 -0.82 -28.19 -16.66
N GLU A 613 0.47 -28.20 -17.02
CA GLU A 613 1.33 -29.37 -17.08
C GLU A 613 2.60 -29.14 -16.26
N ASP A 614 3.30 -30.20 -15.89
CA ASP A 614 4.54 -30.15 -15.14
C ASP A 614 5.70 -29.77 -16.06
N TYR A 615 5.88 -28.46 -16.26
CA TYR A 615 6.97 -27.94 -17.07
C TYR A 615 8.20 -27.65 -16.21
N LYS A 616 9.40 -27.81 -16.81
CA LYS A 616 10.65 -27.37 -16.18
C LYS A 616 10.70 -25.85 -16.18
N GLU A 617 10.85 -25.27 -15.03
CA GLU A 617 10.97 -23.83 -14.82
C GLU A 617 12.29 -23.29 -15.41
N VAL A 618 12.26 -22.09 -15.98
CA VAL A 618 13.48 -21.37 -16.42
C VAL A 618 14.23 -20.82 -15.19
N GLU A 619 13.48 -20.26 -14.24
CA GLU A 619 14.01 -19.70 -12.99
C GLU A 619 13.39 -20.40 -11.77
N PRO A 620 13.99 -21.51 -11.28
CA PRO A 620 13.44 -22.24 -10.13
C PRO A 620 13.35 -21.40 -8.84
N HIS A 621 14.20 -20.38 -8.70
CA HIS A 621 14.20 -19.43 -7.57
C HIS A 621 13.57 -18.07 -7.92
N HIS A 622 12.63 -18.07 -8.87
CA HIS A 622 11.98 -16.83 -9.31
C HIS A 622 11.33 -16.08 -8.15
N ARG A 623 11.39 -14.74 -8.18
CA ARG A 623 10.83 -13.88 -7.12
C ARG A 623 9.31 -14.00 -6.97
N HIS A 624 8.56 -14.26 -8.05
CA HIS A 624 7.13 -14.54 -7.97
C HIS A 624 6.84 -15.98 -7.54
N VAL A 625 5.80 -16.15 -6.73
CA VAL A 625 5.26 -17.45 -6.30
C VAL A 625 3.76 -17.48 -6.61
N SER A 626 3.41 -17.11 -7.84
CA SER A 626 2.04 -16.82 -8.30
C SER A 626 1.06 -17.98 -8.12
N HIS A 627 1.53 -19.22 -8.26
CA HIS A 627 0.73 -20.44 -8.06
C HIS A 627 0.38 -20.74 -6.59
N LEU A 628 0.84 -19.91 -5.64
CA LEU A 628 0.43 -19.93 -4.24
C LEU A 628 -0.58 -18.83 -3.88
N TYR A 629 -1.17 -18.13 -4.88
CA TYR A 629 -2.26 -17.20 -4.63
C TYR A 629 -3.38 -17.82 -3.77
N GLY A 630 -3.74 -19.08 -4.02
CA GLY A 630 -4.76 -19.80 -3.26
C GLY A 630 -4.40 -20.06 -1.79
N LEU A 631 -3.13 -19.89 -1.39
CA LEU A 631 -2.71 -19.90 0.01
C LEU A 631 -2.84 -18.50 0.63
N PHE A 632 -2.36 -17.47 -0.08
CA PHE A 632 -2.49 -16.07 0.31
C PHE A 632 -2.39 -15.14 -0.92
N PRO A 633 -3.31 -14.14 -1.10
CA PRO A 633 -4.39 -13.74 -0.18
C PRO A 633 -5.59 -14.69 -0.19
N GLY A 634 -5.72 -15.57 -1.19
CA GLY A 634 -6.78 -16.55 -1.26
C GLY A 634 -6.85 -17.49 -0.05
N SER A 635 -7.82 -18.38 -0.04
CA SER A 635 -8.08 -19.32 1.05
C SER A 635 -8.43 -20.73 0.58
N GLU A 636 -8.06 -21.08 -0.66
CA GLU A 636 -8.24 -22.43 -1.23
C GLU A 636 -7.29 -23.45 -0.57
N ILE A 637 -6.06 -23.01 -0.26
CA ILE A 637 -5.03 -23.84 0.36
C ILE A 637 -4.97 -23.50 1.85
N THR A 638 -5.28 -24.47 2.70
CA THR A 638 -5.23 -24.29 4.16
C THR A 638 -4.78 -25.58 4.84
N PRO A 639 -3.99 -25.52 5.95
CA PRO A 639 -3.57 -26.71 6.68
C PRO A 639 -4.73 -27.56 7.19
N HIS A 640 -5.87 -26.93 7.48
CA HIS A 640 -7.03 -27.61 8.10
C HIS A 640 -8.11 -28.04 7.10
N GLY A 641 -8.13 -27.49 5.90
CA GLY A 641 -9.14 -27.78 4.88
C GLY A 641 -8.60 -28.61 3.72
N THR A 642 -7.35 -28.35 3.33
CA THR A 642 -6.66 -28.98 2.19
C THR A 642 -5.21 -29.32 2.57
N PRO A 643 -4.98 -30.23 3.55
CA PRO A 643 -3.67 -30.47 4.13
C PRO A 643 -2.63 -30.95 3.11
N GLU A 644 -3.04 -31.73 2.09
CA GLU A 644 -2.13 -32.19 1.04
C GLU A 644 -1.62 -31.01 0.19
N LEU A 645 -2.50 -30.07 -0.16
CA LEU A 645 -2.12 -28.85 -0.88
C LEU A 645 -1.26 -27.93 -0.02
N ALA A 646 -1.53 -27.87 1.29
CA ALA A 646 -0.71 -27.09 2.22
C ALA A 646 0.72 -27.65 2.33
N GLU A 647 0.88 -28.97 2.37
CA GLU A 647 2.19 -29.62 2.33
C GLU A 647 2.91 -29.37 0.98
N GLY A 648 2.16 -29.43 -0.14
CA GLY A 648 2.66 -29.08 -1.47
C GLY A 648 3.12 -27.62 -1.56
N ALA A 649 2.37 -26.69 -0.95
CA ALA A 649 2.75 -25.28 -0.88
C ALA A 649 4.04 -25.08 -0.06
N LYS A 650 4.19 -25.80 1.05
CA LYS A 650 5.43 -25.77 1.85
C LYS A 650 6.64 -26.26 1.04
N LYS A 651 6.51 -27.37 0.32
CA LYS A 651 7.57 -27.85 -0.60
C LYS A 651 7.89 -26.83 -1.68
N THR A 652 6.88 -26.14 -2.22
CA THR A 652 7.05 -25.08 -3.20
C THR A 652 7.87 -23.91 -2.64
N LEU A 653 7.56 -23.46 -1.40
CA LEU A 653 8.31 -22.39 -0.74
C LEU A 653 9.77 -22.76 -0.48
N ILE A 654 10.03 -23.98 -0.05
CA ILE A 654 11.38 -24.51 0.13
C ILE A 654 12.16 -24.46 -1.19
N ALA A 655 11.54 -24.90 -2.29
CA ALA A 655 12.16 -24.88 -3.62
C ALA A 655 12.43 -23.47 -4.13
N ARG A 656 11.54 -22.51 -3.88
CA ARG A 656 11.72 -21.09 -4.25
C ARG A 656 12.80 -20.41 -3.42
N GLY A 657 13.05 -20.86 -2.19
CA GLY A 657 13.99 -20.27 -1.25
C GLY A 657 13.45 -19.00 -0.56
N SER A 658 14.14 -18.61 0.52
CA SER A 658 13.69 -17.53 1.42
C SER A 658 14.11 -16.15 0.90
N SER A 659 15.36 -15.96 0.46
CA SER A 659 15.89 -14.67 0.01
C SER A 659 15.35 -14.27 -1.36
N SER A 660 14.95 -12.99 -1.52
CA SER A 660 14.38 -12.46 -2.77
C SER A 660 14.29 -10.91 -2.70
N THR A 661 13.49 -10.31 -3.59
CA THR A 661 13.12 -8.88 -3.51
C THR A 661 12.23 -8.63 -2.28
N SER A 662 12.15 -7.39 -1.79
CA SER A 662 11.41 -7.07 -0.56
C SER A 662 9.94 -7.50 -0.62
N TRP A 663 9.23 -7.20 -1.69
CA TRP A 663 7.81 -7.59 -1.81
C TRP A 663 7.64 -9.11 -1.89
N SER A 664 8.56 -9.82 -2.54
CA SER A 664 8.53 -11.29 -2.58
C SER A 664 8.72 -11.88 -1.19
N MET A 665 9.65 -11.34 -0.41
CA MET A 665 9.85 -11.73 1.00
C MET A 665 8.60 -11.39 1.83
N GLY A 666 8.01 -10.19 1.66
CA GLY A 666 6.75 -9.82 2.29
C GLY A 666 5.62 -10.81 1.98
N TRP A 667 5.51 -11.28 0.72
CA TRP A 667 4.53 -12.32 0.36
C TRP A 667 4.83 -13.66 1.04
N LYS A 668 6.09 -14.08 1.04
CA LYS A 668 6.53 -15.34 1.66
C LYS A 668 6.27 -15.38 3.17
N VAL A 669 6.42 -14.25 3.90
CA VAL A 669 6.04 -14.18 5.32
C VAL A 669 4.56 -14.54 5.50
N ASN A 670 3.66 -13.98 4.66
CA ASN A 670 2.24 -14.30 4.70
C ASN A 670 1.96 -15.78 4.38
N PHE A 671 2.67 -16.38 3.42
CA PHE A 671 2.53 -17.80 3.10
C PHE A 671 2.90 -18.70 4.27
N HIS A 672 4.09 -18.48 4.86
CA HIS A 672 4.52 -19.24 6.02
C HIS A 672 3.58 -19.07 7.21
N ALA A 673 3.07 -17.84 7.44
CA ALA A 673 2.09 -17.56 8.48
C ALA A 673 0.79 -18.38 8.28
N ARG A 674 0.28 -18.44 7.06
CA ARG A 674 -0.93 -19.23 6.73
C ARG A 674 -0.72 -20.74 6.83
N LEU A 675 0.50 -21.21 6.63
CA LEU A 675 0.88 -22.61 6.82
C LEU A 675 1.12 -22.98 8.29
N GLY A 676 1.11 -22.01 9.21
CA GLY A 676 1.49 -22.22 10.61
C GLY A 676 2.99 -22.47 10.80
N ASP A 677 3.81 -22.13 9.80
CA ASP A 677 5.27 -22.29 9.84
C ASP A 677 5.92 -21.03 10.45
N ALA A 678 5.95 -21.01 11.76
CA ALA A 678 6.40 -19.86 12.56
C ALA A 678 7.87 -19.50 12.31
N GLU A 679 8.75 -20.50 12.26
CA GLU A 679 10.19 -20.26 12.09
C GLU A 679 10.51 -19.88 10.64
N GLY A 680 9.83 -20.47 9.64
CA GLY A 680 9.94 -20.06 8.25
C GLY A 680 9.47 -18.61 8.03
N ALA A 681 8.34 -18.22 8.65
CA ALA A 681 7.86 -16.83 8.62
C ALA A 681 8.89 -15.87 9.25
N TYR A 682 9.45 -16.24 10.39
CA TYR A 682 10.44 -15.45 11.11
C TYR A 682 11.76 -15.31 10.33
N GLU A 683 12.25 -16.40 9.72
CA GLU A 683 13.43 -16.37 8.86
C GLU A 683 13.26 -15.38 7.70
N VAL A 684 12.15 -15.49 6.97
CA VAL A 684 11.88 -14.59 5.83
C VAL A 684 11.67 -13.14 6.28
N LEU A 685 11.02 -12.92 7.42
CA LEU A 685 10.87 -11.59 8.00
C LEU A 685 12.23 -10.95 8.33
N ASN A 686 13.15 -11.73 8.93
CA ASN A 686 14.49 -11.24 9.22
C ASN A 686 15.29 -10.93 7.94
N MET A 687 15.06 -11.68 6.86
CA MET A 687 15.63 -11.36 5.55
C MET A 687 15.01 -10.10 4.93
N LEU A 688 13.75 -9.87 5.14
CA LEU A 688 13.09 -8.62 4.71
C LEU A 688 13.64 -7.41 5.49
N LEU A 689 13.86 -7.57 6.80
CA LEU A 689 14.43 -6.53 7.68
C LEU A 689 15.96 -6.43 7.58
N ARG A 690 16.60 -7.18 6.69
CA ARG A 690 18.04 -7.10 6.44
C ARG A 690 18.39 -5.73 5.84
N PRO A 691 19.45 -5.03 6.34
CA PRO A 691 19.97 -3.82 5.69
C PRO A 691 20.35 -4.10 4.23
N VAL A 692 20.02 -3.19 3.32
CA VAL A 692 20.30 -3.33 1.88
C VAL A 692 21.78 -3.45 1.54
N ASP A 693 22.64 -2.86 2.38
CA ASP A 693 24.10 -2.89 2.25
C ASP A 693 24.77 -4.09 2.95
N ALA A 694 23.99 -4.95 3.63
CA ALA A 694 24.49 -6.19 4.17
C ALA A 694 25.08 -7.08 3.07
N ILE A 695 26.25 -7.68 3.37
CA ILE A 695 27.00 -8.47 2.38
C ILE A 695 26.44 -9.89 2.28
N ASP A 696 26.11 -10.30 1.07
CA ASP A 696 25.78 -11.69 0.75
C ASP A 696 27.06 -12.53 0.80
N PRO A 697 27.16 -13.50 1.71
CA PRO A 697 28.36 -14.33 1.87
C PRO A 697 28.67 -15.19 0.63
N LYS A 698 27.69 -15.43 -0.24
CA LYS A 698 27.86 -16.24 -1.45
C LYS A 698 28.51 -15.44 -2.60
N THR A 699 28.11 -14.16 -2.71
CA THR A 699 28.53 -13.30 -3.84
C THR A 699 29.58 -12.28 -3.43
N ASN A 700 29.79 -12.07 -2.16
CA ASN A 700 30.62 -11.02 -1.55
C ASN A 700 30.23 -9.59 -2.03
N LYS A 701 28.93 -9.38 -2.28
CA LYS A 701 28.35 -8.10 -2.70
C LYS A 701 27.18 -7.73 -1.79
N PRO A 702 26.80 -6.44 -1.70
CA PRO A 702 25.57 -6.06 -1.04
C PRO A 702 24.37 -6.79 -1.63
N TYR A 703 23.44 -7.20 -0.77
CA TYR A 703 22.19 -7.81 -1.23
C TYR A 703 21.35 -6.84 -2.09
N GLY A 704 21.38 -5.54 -1.78
CA GLY A 704 20.56 -4.51 -2.44
C GLY A 704 19.08 -4.61 -2.13
N SER A 705 18.54 -5.81 -1.87
CA SER A 705 17.16 -6.03 -1.42
C SER A 705 17.09 -6.14 0.11
N GLY A 706 15.94 -5.75 0.66
CA GLY A 706 15.73 -5.74 2.11
C GLY A 706 15.13 -4.43 2.59
N THR A 707 15.74 -3.83 3.60
CA THR A 707 15.25 -2.62 4.27
C THR A 707 16.30 -1.52 4.22
N GLU A 708 15.89 -0.34 3.78
CA GLU A 708 16.68 0.89 3.73
C GLU A 708 16.85 1.50 5.14
N PRO A 709 17.82 2.40 5.36
CA PRO A 709 18.04 3.00 6.68
C PRO A 709 16.83 3.68 7.31
N ASN A 710 15.91 4.25 6.52
CA ASN A 710 14.65 4.85 7.01
C ASN A 710 13.49 3.84 7.11
N LEU A 711 13.79 2.56 7.02
CA LEU A 711 12.86 1.44 7.03
C LEU A 711 12.00 1.29 5.76
N PHE A 712 12.24 2.03 4.70
CA PHE A 712 11.64 1.73 3.41
C PHE A 712 12.12 0.36 2.89
N SER A 713 11.26 -0.33 2.16
CA SER A 713 11.62 -1.61 1.55
C SER A 713 12.29 -1.42 0.18
N SER A 714 13.27 -2.28 -0.14
CA SER A 714 14.02 -2.22 -1.40
C SER A 714 13.85 -3.48 -2.23
N HIS A 715 13.42 -3.26 -3.47
CA HIS A 715 13.32 -4.34 -4.49
C HIS A 715 14.70 -4.89 -4.91
N PRO A 716 15.78 -4.19 -5.37
CA PRO A 716 16.13 -2.78 -5.57
C PRO A 716 15.61 -2.17 -6.89
N PRO A 717 15.42 -0.85 -7.04
CA PRO A 717 15.46 0.14 -5.98
C PRO A 717 14.22 0.11 -5.06
N PHE A 718 14.00 1.17 -4.26
CA PHE A 718 12.83 1.33 -3.40
C PHE A 718 11.52 1.03 -4.11
N GLN A 719 10.72 0.17 -3.47
CA GLN A 719 9.30 -0.06 -3.75
C GLN A 719 8.58 -0.24 -2.40
N ILE A 720 7.46 0.44 -2.22
CA ILE A 720 6.77 0.49 -0.91
C ILE A 720 6.02 -0.80 -0.56
N ASP A 721 5.71 -1.62 -1.54
CA ASP A 721 4.90 -2.83 -1.40
C ASP A 721 5.47 -3.84 -0.39
N GLY A 722 6.80 -3.98 -0.32
CA GLY A 722 7.45 -4.82 0.68
C GLY A 722 7.17 -4.40 2.13
N ASN A 723 7.02 -3.08 2.40
CA ASN A 723 6.62 -2.57 3.71
C ASN A 723 5.21 -3.05 4.08
N PHE A 724 4.27 -2.98 3.14
CA PHE A 724 2.89 -3.40 3.37
C PHE A 724 2.77 -4.92 3.48
N GLY A 725 3.47 -5.66 2.61
CA GLY A 725 3.52 -7.12 2.65
C GLY A 725 4.11 -7.65 3.96
N GLY A 726 5.20 -7.05 4.44
CA GLY A 726 5.82 -7.42 5.71
C GLY A 726 4.93 -7.09 6.92
N SER A 727 4.29 -5.91 6.92
CA SER A 727 3.32 -5.53 7.95
C SER A 727 2.13 -6.50 8.01
N SER A 728 1.55 -6.84 6.86
CA SER A 728 0.49 -7.85 6.76
C SER A 728 0.97 -9.22 7.26
N GLY A 729 2.18 -9.63 6.88
CA GLY A 729 2.77 -10.90 7.30
C GLY A 729 2.89 -11.02 8.82
N ILE A 730 3.36 -9.97 9.51
CA ILE A 730 3.43 -9.95 10.97
C ILE A 730 2.02 -10.07 11.59
N MET A 731 1.02 -9.39 11.02
CA MET A 731 -0.37 -9.52 11.48
C MET A 731 -0.89 -10.95 11.26
N GLU A 732 -0.60 -11.59 10.10
CA GLU A 732 -0.97 -12.98 9.82
C GLU A 732 -0.30 -13.97 10.76
N MET A 733 0.96 -13.75 11.16
CA MET A 733 1.65 -14.57 12.15
C MET A 733 0.94 -14.58 13.51
N LEU A 734 0.22 -13.49 13.85
CA LEU A 734 -0.46 -13.32 15.13
C LEU A 734 -1.95 -13.65 15.08
N LEU A 735 -2.62 -13.40 13.96
CA LEU A 735 -4.06 -13.60 13.83
C LEU A 735 -4.45 -13.84 12.36
N SER A 736 -5.10 -14.95 12.09
CA SER A 736 -5.72 -15.23 10.80
C SER A 736 -7.24 -15.33 10.94
N SER A 737 -8.00 -14.88 9.93
CA SER A 737 -9.47 -14.98 9.91
C SER A 737 -10.06 -15.25 8.53
N GLU A 738 -9.29 -15.04 7.47
CA GLU A 738 -9.77 -15.03 6.08
C GLU A 738 -10.15 -16.44 5.58
N THR A 739 -9.67 -17.47 6.24
CA THR A 739 -10.01 -18.87 5.96
C THR A 739 -11.39 -19.30 6.50
N GLY A 740 -12.21 -18.35 6.99
CA GLY A 740 -13.50 -18.61 7.61
C GLY A 740 -13.41 -19.06 9.07
N CYS A 741 -12.22 -18.98 9.66
CA CYS A 741 -11.98 -19.35 11.06
C CYS A 741 -10.96 -18.38 11.67
N ILE A 742 -11.25 -17.89 12.88
CA ILE A 742 -10.31 -17.08 13.65
C ILE A 742 -9.27 -18.02 14.28
N ILE A 743 -8.02 -17.83 13.92
CA ILE A 743 -6.87 -18.62 14.38
C ILE A 743 -5.91 -17.68 15.11
N PRO A 744 -5.85 -17.68 16.42
CA PRO A 744 -4.87 -16.90 17.17
C PRO A 744 -3.50 -17.57 17.13
N LEU A 745 -2.48 -16.74 16.99
CA LEU A 745 -1.05 -17.12 17.02
C LEU A 745 -0.70 -18.28 16.06
N PRO A 746 -1.20 -18.28 14.79
CA PRO A 746 -0.98 -19.42 13.88
C PRO A 746 0.51 -19.67 13.62
N ALA A 747 1.36 -18.63 13.69
CA ALA A 747 2.78 -18.71 13.39
C ALA A 747 3.64 -17.85 14.35
N LEU A 748 3.44 -18.03 15.65
CA LEU A 748 4.22 -17.32 16.67
C LEU A 748 5.64 -17.89 16.77
N PRO A 749 6.71 -17.15 16.41
CA PRO A 749 8.07 -17.67 16.49
C PRO A 749 8.57 -17.76 17.93
N LYS A 750 9.50 -18.66 18.19
CA LYS A 750 10.10 -18.86 19.53
C LYS A 750 10.79 -17.61 20.06
N ALA A 751 11.25 -16.73 19.19
CA ALA A 751 11.86 -15.46 19.55
C ALA A 751 10.88 -14.47 20.22
N TRP A 752 9.59 -14.54 19.91
CA TRP A 752 8.56 -13.66 20.47
C TRP A 752 7.91 -14.32 21.71
N LYS A 753 8.67 -14.43 22.79
CA LYS A 753 8.29 -15.19 23.99
C LYS A 753 7.05 -14.66 24.70
N ALA A 754 6.85 -13.35 24.68
CA ALA A 754 5.71 -12.69 25.33
C ALA A 754 5.34 -11.42 24.57
N GLY A 755 4.07 -11.07 24.60
CA GLY A 755 3.57 -9.85 23.98
C GLY A 755 2.06 -9.74 23.97
N SER A 756 1.60 -8.71 23.30
CA SER A 756 0.17 -8.49 23.05
C SER A 756 -0.04 -7.75 21.75
N ILE A 757 -1.19 -8.01 21.14
CA ILE A 757 -1.71 -7.18 20.05
C ILE A 757 -3.19 -6.92 20.32
N GLN A 758 -3.60 -5.65 20.15
CA GLN A 758 -4.96 -5.22 20.41
C GLN A 758 -5.55 -4.59 19.15
N GLY A 759 -6.85 -4.81 18.93
CA GLY A 759 -7.64 -4.09 17.94
C GLY A 759 -7.48 -4.55 16.48
N LEU A 760 -6.87 -5.72 16.22
CA LEU A 760 -6.90 -6.29 14.87
C LEU A 760 -8.34 -6.60 14.46
N ARG A 761 -8.70 -6.26 13.23
CA ARG A 761 -10.02 -6.62 12.71
C ARG A 761 -10.04 -8.06 12.17
N VAL A 762 -11.20 -8.66 12.26
CA VAL A 762 -11.50 -9.98 11.68
C VAL A 762 -12.77 -9.92 10.85
N ILE A 763 -12.90 -10.87 9.91
CA ILE A 763 -14.11 -11.01 9.08
C ILE A 763 -15.36 -11.11 9.94
N GLY A 764 -16.47 -10.52 9.48
CA GLY A 764 -17.74 -10.46 10.22
C GLY A 764 -17.87 -9.22 11.10
N ASN A 765 -17.06 -8.19 10.84
CA ASN A 765 -17.05 -6.89 11.52
C ASN A 765 -16.89 -7.04 13.05
N ALA A 766 -15.74 -7.57 13.43
CA ALA A 766 -15.36 -7.67 14.84
C ALA A 766 -13.88 -7.26 15.00
N THR A 767 -13.50 -6.90 16.22
CA THR A 767 -12.10 -6.67 16.62
C THR A 767 -11.63 -7.79 17.54
N CYS A 768 -10.38 -8.19 17.37
CA CYS A 768 -9.73 -9.22 18.15
C CYS A 768 -8.47 -8.64 18.81
N SER A 769 -8.35 -8.92 20.12
CA SER A 769 -7.16 -8.58 20.90
C SER A 769 -6.66 -9.84 21.58
N LEU A 770 -5.33 -10.02 21.63
CA LEU A 770 -4.74 -11.19 22.25
C LEU A 770 -3.43 -10.86 22.97
N SER A 771 -3.09 -11.69 23.96
CA SER A 771 -1.80 -11.68 24.64
C SER A 771 -1.27 -13.10 24.77
N TRP A 772 0.06 -13.19 24.84
CA TRP A 772 0.76 -14.48 24.99
C TRP A 772 1.95 -14.35 25.92
N SER A 773 2.30 -15.45 26.56
CA SER A 773 3.51 -15.60 27.34
C SER A 773 4.06 -17.02 27.18
N ALA A 774 5.37 -17.18 27.31
CA ALA A 774 6.06 -18.45 27.13
C ALA A 774 5.70 -19.16 25.78
N GLY A 775 5.35 -18.38 24.74
CA GLY A 775 4.98 -18.92 23.42
C GLY A 775 3.54 -19.44 23.32
N GLU A 776 2.69 -19.23 24.32
CA GLU A 776 1.31 -19.72 24.38
C GLU A 776 0.30 -18.59 24.54
N LEU A 777 -0.90 -18.78 23.99
CA LEU A 777 -1.99 -17.83 24.11
C LEU A 777 -2.47 -17.76 25.57
N ASP A 778 -2.37 -16.60 26.22
CA ASP A 778 -2.90 -16.36 27.57
C ASP A 778 -4.37 -15.92 27.51
N ARG A 779 -4.66 -14.96 26.67
CA ARG A 779 -6.00 -14.37 26.56
C ARG A 779 -6.31 -13.94 25.14
N LEU A 780 -7.56 -14.14 24.71
CA LEU A 780 -8.13 -13.55 23.51
C LEU A 780 -9.44 -12.85 23.88
N VAL A 781 -9.67 -11.69 23.32
CA VAL A 781 -10.93 -10.94 23.41
C VAL A 781 -11.41 -10.67 21.99
N LEU A 782 -12.66 -11.08 21.69
CA LEU A 782 -13.34 -10.78 20.45
C LEU A 782 -14.54 -9.89 20.75
N GLU A 783 -14.60 -8.71 20.14
CA GLU A 783 -15.68 -7.74 20.28
C GLU A 783 -16.42 -7.61 18.95
N ALA A 784 -17.68 -7.99 18.91
CA ALA A 784 -18.52 -7.95 17.73
C ALA A 784 -19.10 -6.54 17.51
N HIS A 785 -19.01 -6.03 16.28
CA HIS A 785 -19.59 -4.75 15.86
C HIS A 785 -20.81 -4.95 14.93
N HIS A 786 -21.04 -6.20 14.52
CA HIS A 786 -22.17 -6.61 13.68
C HIS A 786 -22.64 -8.00 14.09
N ALA A 787 -23.88 -8.35 13.76
CA ALA A 787 -24.43 -9.70 13.98
C ALA A 787 -23.70 -10.71 13.07
N TYR A 788 -22.88 -11.59 13.65
CA TYR A 788 -22.11 -12.58 12.91
C TYR A 788 -21.86 -13.84 13.73
N ARG A 789 -21.72 -14.98 13.04
CA ARG A 789 -21.36 -16.26 13.68
C ARG A 789 -19.90 -16.57 13.39
N HIS A 790 -19.06 -16.38 14.39
CA HIS A 790 -17.63 -16.68 14.27
C HIS A 790 -17.33 -18.15 14.57
N THR A 791 -16.23 -18.62 13.99
CA THR A 791 -15.63 -19.91 14.27
C THR A 791 -14.21 -19.69 14.79
N LEU A 792 -13.82 -20.40 15.85
CA LEU A 792 -12.48 -20.34 16.42
C LEU A 792 -11.75 -21.66 16.24
N LEU A 793 -10.47 -21.58 15.95
CA LEU A 793 -9.55 -22.71 16.03
C LEU A 793 -8.51 -22.41 17.12
N LEU A 794 -8.66 -23.09 18.27
CA LEU A 794 -7.78 -22.92 19.42
C LEU A 794 -6.84 -24.11 19.58
N PRO A 795 -5.62 -23.92 20.14
CA PRO A 795 -4.73 -25.02 20.49
C PRO A 795 -5.45 -26.07 21.37
N GLY A 796 -5.21 -27.35 21.11
CA GLY A 796 -5.83 -28.45 21.87
C GLY A 796 -7.37 -28.43 21.82
N GLU A 797 -7.96 -27.94 20.72
CA GLU A 797 -9.43 -27.81 20.54
C GLU A 797 -10.11 -27.00 21.68
N GLY A 798 -9.36 -26.08 22.29
CA GLY A 798 -9.84 -25.21 23.37
C GLY A 798 -9.90 -25.88 24.76
N ARG A 799 -9.42 -27.12 24.93
CA ARG A 799 -9.49 -27.83 26.27
C ARG A 799 -8.74 -27.11 27.37
N GLY A 800 -7.66 -26.40 27.03
CA GLY A 800 -6.87 -25.58 27.96
C GLY A 800 -7.43 -24.21 28.27
N TYR A 801 -8.63 -23.88 27.77
CA TYR A 801 -9.20 -22.52 27.86
C TYR A 801 -10.58 -22.50 28.51
N VAL A 802 -10.92 -21.36 29.11
CA VAL A 802 -12.27 -21.00 29.56
C VAL A 802 -12.80 -19.96 28.59
N LEU A 803 -13.98 -20.20 28.01
CA LEU A 803 -14.66 -19.27 27.12
C LEU A 803 -15.84 -18.63 27.88
N ARG A 804 -15.97 -17.30 27.76
CA ARG A 804 -17.11 -16.55 28.33
C ARG A 804 -17.65 -15.58 27.28
N LEU A 805 -18.96 -15.66 27.03
CA LEU A 805 -19.67 -14.68 26.22
C LEU A 805 -20.45 -13.75 27.18
N ASN A 806 -20.12 -12.46 27.15
CA ASN A 806 -20.69 -11.44 28.04
C ASN A 806 -20.60 -11.87 29.53
N GLY A 807 -19.48 -12.43 29.95
CA GLY A 807 -19.20 -12.93 31.29
C GLY A 807 -19.81 -14.32 31.60
N ARG A 808 -20.71 -14.85 30.76
CA ARG A 808 -21.30 -16.17 30.97
C ARG A 808 -20.41 -17.26 30.35
N PRO A 809 -20.12 -18.33 31.10
CA PRO A 809 -19.29 -19.42 30.60
C PRO A 809 -20.00 -20.14 29.44
N LEU A 810 -19.22 -20.54 28.44
CA LEU A 810 -19.67 -21.39 27.33
C LEU A 810 -19.11 -22.80 27.51
N ASP A 811 -19.93 -23.79 27.22
CA ASP A 811 -19.47 -25.19 27.20
C ASP A 811 -18.78 -25.49 25.88
N THR A 812 -17.45 -25.60 25.91
CA THR A 812 -16.61 -25.87 24.74
C THR A 812 -16.95 -27.21 24.06
N LYS A 813 -17.49 -28.20 24.83
CA LYS A 813 -17.86 -29.51 24.27
C LYS A 813 -19.03 -29.39 23.29
N THR A 814 -20.00 -28.54 23.60
CA THR A 814 -21.20 -28.33 22.78
C THR A 814 -20.88 -27.49 21.52
N LEU A 815 -19.85 -26.67 21.58
CA LEU A 815 -19.42 -25.82 20.49
C LEU A 815 -18.45 -26.51 19.52
N LEU A 816 -17.79 -27.58 19.96
CA LEU A 816 -16.75 -28.25 19.19
C LEU A 816 -17.37 -29.15 18.10
N HIS A 817 -17.03 -28.82 16.85
CA HIS A 817 -17.39 -29.65 15.69
C HIS A 817 -16.21 -29.72 14.73
N GLN A 818 -15.77 -30.91 14.35
CA GLN A 818 -14.62 -31.12 13.44
C GLN A 818 -13.37 -30.32 13.84
N GLY A 819 -13.03 -30.32 15.13
CA GLY A 819 -11.84 -29.61 15.66
C GLY A 819 -11.96 -28.08 15.74
N ARG A 820 -13.13 -27.50 15.42
CA ARG A 820 -13.40 -26.07 15.45
C ARG A 820 -14.52 -25.72 16.44
N LEU A 821 -14.39 -24.58 17.10
CA LEU A 821 -15.40 -24.06 18.02
C LEU A 821 -16.35 -23.11 17.27
N HIS A 822 -17.56 -23.57 17.02
CA HIS A 822 -18.62 -22.76 16.40
C HIS A 822 -19.34 -21.94 17.47
N LEU A 823 -19.06 -20.65 17.49
CA LEU A 823 -19.65 -19.74 18.47
C LEU A 823 -21.16 -19.55 18.23
N PRO A 824 -21.93 -19.22 19.29
CA PRO A 824 -23.26 -18.68 19.09
C PRO A 824 -23.21 -17.45 18.18
N GLN A 825 -24.31 -17.10 17.54
CA GLN A 825 -24.39 -15.83 16.82
C GLN A 825 -24.20 -14.69 17.82
N MET A 826 -23.12 -13.96 17.64
CA MET A 826 -22.84 -12.75 18.42
C MET A 826 -23.60 -11.57 17.79
N GLN A 827 -24.03 -10.64 18.62
CA GLN A 827 -24.67 -9.38 18.23
C GLN A 827 -23.67 -8.21 18.37
N ALA A 828 -23.98 -7.07 17.79
CA ALA A 828 -23.16 -5.87 18.01
C ALA A 828 -23.12 -5.53 19.53
N GLY A 829 -21.91 -5.35 20.04
CA GLY A 829 -21.62 -5.13 21.46
C GLY A 829 -21.34 -6.39 22.27
N ASP A 830 -21.52 -7.59 21.69
CA ASP A 830 -21.15 -8.82 22.38
C ASP A 830 -19.62 -8.95 22.48
N ARG A 831 -19.18 -9.51 23.63
CA ARG A 831 -17.77 -9.68 23.95
C ARG A 831 -17.48 -11.11 24.38
N LEU A 832 -16.69 -11.81 23.57
CA LEU A 832 -16.17 -13.13 23.92
C LEU A 832 -14.77 -12.97 24.57
N GLU A 833 -14.59 -13.66 25.69
CA GLU A 833 -13.27 -13.84 26.32
C GLU A 833 -12.86 -15.31 26.26
N VAL A 834 -11.64 -15.55 25.85
CA VAL A 834 -10.94 -16.83 25.92
C VAL A 834 -9.74 -16.63 26.82
N VAL A 835 -9.66 -17.39 27.93
CA VAL A 835 -8.58 -17.27 28.92
C VAL A 835 -8.01 -18.67 29.18
N LYS A 836 -6.68 -18.77 29.17
CA LYS A 836 -5.96 -20.00 29.50
C LYS A 836 -6.30 -20.41 30.94
N LYS A 837 -6.55 -21.69 31.17
CA LYS A 837 -6.72 -22.25 32.52
C LYS A 837 -5.39 -22.19 33.24
N ALA A 838 -5.45 -21.85 34.52
CA ALA A 838 -4.28 -21.85 35.40
C ALA A 838 -3.67 -23.24 35.56
#